data_e13dba8d29edd36d90cbefc0482aa64e
#
_entry.id   e13dba8d29edd36d90cbefc0482aa64e
#
_cell.length_a   1.000
_cell.length_b   1.000
_cell.length_c   1.000
_cell.angle_alpha   90.00
_cell.angle_beta   90.00
_cell.angle_gamma   90.00
#
_symmetry.space_group_name_H-M   'P 1'
#
loop_
_entity.id
_entity.type
_entity.pdbx_description
1 polymer ?
#
loop_
_entity_poly.entity_id
_entity_poly.type
_entity_poly.pdbx_seq_one_letter_code
_entity_poly.pdbx_strand_id
1 'polypeptide(L)'
;FSEFDMDDSGYQDSPTILFGQNDVFNNMAGYNFSSVRFRVRGYSSESQDVYLAGVRMNDAITGYTPYSLWSGLNEATRSKESVNGAEVSDFGFGGYNGLTNIMPMASSVRTGWRGSVLTNSALYRLRLMLTYASGQLDNGWSYAFSASARLGGNDWIKGVFYRSFGYYGAVEKRFGEEHKLGFTFMAAPGERGAQNGSTQEVYDLMGDNMYNSNWGYYNGKVRNARVRKTHEPIAILKYDFTPESQKLSASATVLYRFGKNGYTALDWYDAPDPRPDYYRNLPSYFYMDNTDYNRRNFAKYAWAKEAWETDLPSTTHINWDRLYAVNSLNSTASGNRSKYVIEERRVDQNDLNFAVNAKWNPVKFLTVNGGLSYKWNRTEYYKILDDLLGGDYYVNIDQFAERDFAAYPTMIQNDLDYYLRNGAAQTLAQGDKYGYDYYAHVRRAEAWASGRFTFGGFEATVAGRLGYSKFWREGLLRKGLFPGLDDNGNPFTYNGEIITKYDQIDGRPITSKGESDKKDFLTGSGKINLGYFISGGHRIYADAAYITEAPTFNQAFISPRTRNTVMPDLKTIKTLTADINYAYSNSGYDVRVTGFYTSIKDRTDVMSFYDDSQNSFTNFAMSGIDERHVGVELGFKVPTPVPNLSLQGVFTYGQYIYTSNPTMYQTYDNSAEYVAGTYGVVIPYWKSHPVHKKNDDG
;
A
#
# COMPACT_ATOMS: atom_id res chain seq x y z
N PHE A 1 8.53 11.48 9.82
CA PHE A 1 8.13 10.50 8.81
C PHE A 1 8.10 9.14 9.49
N SER A 2 6.95 8.47 9.49
CA SER A 2 6.87 7.13 10.04
C SER A 2 7.62 6.15 9.13
N GLU A 3 8.26 5.13 9.72
CA GLU A 3 8.82 4.04 8.91
C GLU A 3 7.75 3.32 8.08
N PHE A 4 6.48 3.40 8.48
CA PHE A 4 5.32 2.91 7.77
C PHE A 4 4.98 3.77 6.54
N ASP A 5 4.98 5.10 6.66
CA ASP A 5 4.61 6.00 5.56
C ASP A 5 5.59 5.94 4.39
N MET A 6 6.87 5.64 4.68
CA MET A 6 7.88 5.50 3.61
C MET A 6 7.76 4.18 2.85
N ASP A 7 7.17 3.15 3.43
CA ASP A 7 6.90 1.89 2.74
C ASP A 7 5.63 1.95 1.90
N ASP A 8 4.63 2.69 2.35
CA ASP A 8 3.37 2.88 1.64
C ASP A 8 3.51 3.80 0.41
N SER A 9 4.57 4.61 0.32
CA SER A 9 4.85 5.40 -0.89
C SER A 9 5.06 4.57 -2.16
N GLY A 10 5.17 3.25 -2.02
CA GLY A 10 5.18 2.29 -3.12
C GLY A 10 3.81 1.99 -3.69
N TYR A 11 2.73 2.37 -3.03
CA TYR A 11 1.37 2.25 -3.54
C TYR A 11 1.12 3.30 -4.59
N GLN A 12 1.28 2.85 -5.79
CA GLN A 12 1.17 3.69 -6.95
C GLN A 12 -0.27 3.66 -7.42
N ASP A 13 -0.98 4.76 -7.22
CA ASP A 13 -2.09 5.08 -8.11
C ASP A 13 -1.55 4.95 -9.53
N SER A 14 -2.02 3.97 -10.29
CA SER A 14 -1.50 3.80 -11.63
C SER A 14 -2.18 4.82 -12.54
N PRO A 15 -1.46 5.87 -13.00
CA PRO A 15 -2.03 6.81 -13.95
C PRO A 15 -2.50 6.12 -15.24
N THR A 16 -1.96 4.92 -15.52
CA THR A 16 -2.35 4.12 -16.69
C THR A 16 -3.79 3.64 -16.66
N ILE A 17 -4.42 3.50 -15.50
CA ILE A 17 -5.84 3.16 -15.40
C ILE A 17 -6.69 4.37 -15.77
N LEU A 18 -6.37 5.55 -15.28
CA LEU A 18 -7.06 6.79 -15.65
C LEU A 18 -6.79 7.16 -17.10
N PHE A 19 -5.55 7.12 -17.53
CA PHE A 19 -5.13 7.47 -18.90
C PHE A 19 -5.57 6.46 -19.96
N GLY A 20 -6.17 5.48 -19.79
CA GLY A 20 -6.67 4.55 -20.82
C GLY A 20 -8.18 4.41 -20.80
N GLN A 21 -8.88 5.21 -20.06
CA GLN A 21 -10.34 5.22 -20.01
C GLN A 21 -10.94 5.99 -21.19
N ASN A 22 -12.16 5.64 -21.57
CA ASN A 22 -12.91 6.39 -22.58
C ASN A 22 -13.45 7.71 -22.06
N ASP A 23 -13.38 7.96 -20.77
CA ASP A 23 -13.82 9.20 -20.13
C ASP A 23 -12.85 10.35 -20.41
N VAL A 24 -13.35 11.44 -20.96
CA VAL A 24 -12.54 12.60 -21.38
C VAL A 24 -11.81 13.28 -20.22
N PHE A 25 -12.43 13.36 -19.05
CA PHE A 25 -11.81 13.95 -17.86
C PHE A 25 -10.70 13.05 -17.31
N ASN A 26 -11.01 11.80 -17.00
CA ASN A 26 -10.05 10.88 -16.40
C ASN A 26 -8.87 10.57 -17.32
N ASN A 27 -9.13 10.47 -18.63
CA ASN A 27 -8.07 10.26 -19.61
C ASN A 27 -7.05 11.42 -19.59
N MET A 28 -7.53 12.63 -19.59
CA MET A 28 -6.66 13.83 -19.62
C MET A 28 -6.04 14.12 -18.25
N ALA A 29 -6.80 13.98 -17.16
CA ALA A 29 -6.30 14.15 -15.79
C ALA A 29 -5.24 13.12 -15.41
N GLY A 30 -5.33 11.91 -15.95
CA GLY A 30 -4.33 10.85 -15.76
C GLY A 30 -3.01 11.06 -16.51
N TYR A 31 -2.94 12.06 -17.42
CA TYR A 31 -1.72 12.40 -18.12
C TYR A 31 -0.73 13.11 -17.18
N ASN A 32 0.51 12.62 -17.14
CA ASN A 32 1.46 13.01 -16.11
C ASN A 32 2.84 13.33 -16.69
N PHE A 33 3.35 14.55 -16.42
CA PHE A 33 4.70 14.99 -16.83
C PHE A 33 5.78 14.72 -15.78
N SER A 34 5.38 14.37 -14.56
CA SER A 34 6.30 14.26 -13.43
C SER A 34 5.91 13.07 -12.53
N SER A 35 6.59 12.91 -11.41
CA SER A 35 6.23 11.95 -10.36
C SER A 35 4.98 12.34 -9.56
N VAL A 36 4.52 13.57 -9.69
CA VAL A 36 3.27 14.04 -9.07
C VAL A 36 2.08 13.38 -9.76
N ARG A 37 1.15 12.84 -8.97
CA ARG A 37 0.03 12.05 -9.46
C ARG A 37 -1.28 12.75 -9.15
N PHE A 38 -2.19 12.69 -10.11
CA PHE A 38 -3.54 13.17 -9.92
C PHE A 38 -4.31 12.20 -9.03
N ARG A 39 -4.91 12.70 -7.96
CA ARG A 39 -5.85 11.97 -7.12
C ARG A 39 -7.25 12.41 -7.45
N VAL A 40 -8.08 11.49 -7.91
CA VAL A 40 -9.49 11.76 -8.19
C VAL A 40 -10.15 12.27 -6.91
N ARG A 41 -10.66 13.51 -6.96
CA ARG A 41 -11.43 14.15 -5.87
C ARG A 41 -10.75 14.13 -4.50
N GLY A 42 -9.41 14.05 -4.47
CA GLY A 42 -8.64 13.96 -3.25
C GLY A 42 -8.83 12.66 -2.44
N TYR A 43 -9.48 11.64 -3.02
CA TYR A 43 -9.66 10.36 -2.35
C TYR A 43 -8.33 9.63 -2.15
N SER A 44 -8.27 8.81 -1.11
CA SER A 44 -7.17 7.89 -0.91
C SER A 44 -7.20 6.78 -1.99
N SER A 45 -6.02 6.24 -2.34
CA SER A 45 -5.89 5.21 -3.37
C SER A 45 -6.56 3.88 -3.01
N GLU A 46 -6.80 3.61 -1.74
CA GLU A 46 -7.55 2.44 -1.27
C GLU A 46 -9.03 2.45 -1.70
N SER A 47 -9.57 3.63 -2.05
CA SER A 47 -10.95 3.80 -2.50
C SER A 47 -11.22 3.30 -3.93
N GLN A 48 -10.16 3.06 -4.73
CA GLN A 48 -10.28 2.56 -6.08
C GLN A 48 -10.26 1.04 -6.11
N ASP A 49 -11.28 0.41 -6.69
CA ASP A 49 -11.35 -1.04 -6.80
C ASP A 49 -10.78 -1.55 -8.14
N VAL A 50 -9.94 -2.57 -8.06
CA VAL A 50 -9.39 -3.26 -9.22
C VAL A 50 -9.63 -4.75 -9.12
N TYR A 51 -10.13 -5.32 -10.21
CA TYR A 51 -10.42 -6.74 -10.35
C TYR A 51 -9.52 -7.37 -11.43
N LEU A 52 -9.12 -8.60 -11.20
CA LEU A 52 -8.54 -9.48 -12.22
C LEU A 52 -9.48 -10.65 -12.46
N ALA A 53 -9.96 -10.78 -13.70
CA ALA A 53 -10.88 -11.84 -14.11
C ALA A 53 -12.11 -11.97 -13.18
N GLY A 54 -12.63 -10.86 -12.67
CA GLY A 54 -13.78 -10.81 -11.77
C GLY A 54 -13.46 -11.00 -10.28
N VAL A 55 -12.19 -11.08 -9.89
CA VAL A 55 -11.72 -11.18 -8.48
C VAL A 55 -11.16 -9.84 -8.02
N ARG A 56 -11.64 -9.31 -6.89
CA ARG A 56 -11.14 -8.07 -6.29
C ARG A 56 -9.71 -8.23 -5.77
N MET A 57 -8.79 -7.41 -6.30
CA MET A 57 -7.35 -7.46 -6.02
C MET A 57 -6.88 -6.54 -4.92
N ASN A 58 -7.72 -5.64 -4.44
CA ASN A 58 -7.34 -4.77 -3.33
C ASN A 58 -6.79 -5.60 -2.17
N ASP A 59 -5.63 -5.19 -1.68
CA ASP A 59 -4.89 -5.89 -0.63
C ASP A 59 -5.75 -5.99 0.64
N ALA A 60 -5.78 -7.17 1.24
CA ALA A 60 -6.64 -7.45 2.37
C ALA A 60 -6.21 -6.73 3.66
N ILE A 61 -4.94 -6.39 3.77
CA ILE A 61 -4.32 -5.78 4.95
C ILE A 61 -4.35 -4.26 4.87
N THR A 62 -4.04 -3.70 3.70
CA THR A 62 -3.87 -2.26 3.49
C THR A 62 -5.03 -1.60 2.74
N GLY A 63 -5.81 -2.35 1.97
CA GLY A 63 -6.86 -1.83 1.10
C GLY A 63 -6.36 -1.34 -0.28
N TYR A 64 -5.06 -1.12 -0.45
CA TYR A 64 -4.48 -0.60 -1.69
C TYR A 64 -4.46 -1.62 -2.82
N THR A 65 -4.47 -1.13 -4.06
CA THR A 65 -4.35 -1.99 -5.23
C THR A 65 -2.88 -2.26 -5.58
N PRO A 66 -2.45 -3.54 -5.65
CA PRO A 66 -1.06 -3.90 -5.87
C PRO A 66 -0.69 -3.89 -7.37
N TYR A 67 -0.74 -2.75 -8.04
CA TYR A 67 -0.45 -2.61 -9.49
C TYR A 67 0.95 -3.08 -9.91
N SER A 68 1.90 -3.08 -8.99
CA SER A 68 3.26 -3.55 -9.24
C SER A 68 3.33 -5.01 -9.65
N LEU A 69 2.36 -5.83 -9.25
CA LEU A 69 2.35 -7.29 -9.46
C LEU A 69 2.24 -7.69 -10.95
N TRP A 70 1.65 -6.84 -11.78
CA TRP A 70 1.53 -7.08 -13.23
C TRP A 70 2.11 -5.93 -14.06
N SER A 71 2.90 -5.09 -13.43
CA SER A 71 3.50 -3.95 -14.12
C SER A 71 4.51 -4.40 -15.17
N GLY A 72 4.48 -3.76 -16.35
CA GLY A 72 5.28 -4.14 -17.50
C GLY A 72 4.65 -5.18 -18.43
N LEU A 73 3.53 -5.80 -18.05
CA LEU A 73 2.77 -6.77 -18.83
C LEU A 73 1.61 -6.10 -19.59
N ASN A 74 1.86 -4.99 -20.26
CA ASN A 74 0.83 -4.09 -20.79
C ASN A 74 -0.11 -4.74 -21.83
N GLU A 75 0.40 -5.65 -22.68
CA GLU A 75 -0.45 -6.34 -23.65
C GLU A 75 -1.34 -7.39 -22.98
N ALA A 76 -0.83 -8.10 -21.97
CA ALA A 76 -1.59 -9.10 -21.22
C ALA A 76 -2.72 -8.48 -20.38
N THR A 77 -2.52 -7.23 -19.90
CA THR A 77 -3.47 -6.50 -19.05
C THR A 77 -4.23 -5.39 -19.80
N ARG A 78 -4.18 -5.39 -21.13
CA ARG A 78 -4.81 -4.38 -21.96
C ARG A 78 -6.32 -4.46 -21.98
N SER A 79 -6.88 -5.68 -22.00
CA SER A 79 -8.32 -5.90 -21.98
C SER A 79 -8.87 -5.54 -20.60
N LYS A 80 -9.60 -4.45 -20.53
CA LYS A 80 -10.18 -3.95 -19.28
C LYS A 80 -11.51 -3.27 -19.52
N GLU A 81 -12.37 -3.35 -18.51
CA GLU A 81 -13.64 -2.65 -18.41
C GLU A 81 -13.59 -1.75 -17.17
N SER A 82 -14.04 -0.51 -17.28
CA SER A 82 -13.99 0.45 -16.19
C SER A 82 -15.30 1.21 -16.06
N VAL A 83 -15.69 1.50 -14.83
CA VAL A 83 -16.75 2.45 -14.48
C VAL A 83 -16.20 3.52 -13.54
N ASN A 84 -16.78 4.71 -13.56
CA ASN A 84 -16.31 5.86 -12.81
C ASN A 84 -17.19 6.11 -11.57
N GLY A 85 -16.64 6.76 -10.56
CA GLY A 85 -17.38 7.16 -9.38
C GLY A 85 -18.16 6.01 -8.72
N ALA A 86 -19.42 6.24 -8.44
CA ALA A 86 -20.33 5.26 -7.85
C ALA A 86 -21.17 4.48 -8.88
N GLU A 87 -20.83 4.56 -10.16
CA GLU A 87 -21.55 3.84 -11.22
C GLU A 87 -21.56 2.31 -10.94
N VAL A 88 -22.69 1.68 -11.25
CA VAL A 88 -22.86 0.22 -11.12
C VAL A 88 -22.27 -0.47 -12.34
N SER A 89 -21.42 -1.47 -12.13
CA SER A 89 -20.84 -2.29 -13.19
C SER A 89 -21.58 -3.63 -13.38
N ASP A 90 -21.31 -4.27 -14.53
CA ASP A 90 -21.81 -5.62 -14.83
C ASP A 90 -20.93 -6.74 -14.20
N PHE A 91 -19.76 -6.40 -13.65
CA PHE A 91 -18.74 -7.38 -13.26
C PHE A 91 -18.34 -7.29 -11.78
N GLY A 92 -18.94 -6.38 -11.01
CA GLY A 92 -18.69 -6.25 -9.57
C GLY A 92 -19.45 -5.09 -8.98
N PHE A 93 -19.64 -5.07 -7.66
CA PHE A 93 -20.32 -3.98 -6.98
C PHE A 93 -19.46 -2.70 -6.96
N GLY A 94 -18.16 -2.85 -6.64
CA GLY A 94 -17.20 -1.75 -6.55
C GLY A 94 -17.41 -0.80 -5.36
N GLY A 95 -16.47 0.15 -5.23
CA GLY A 95 -16.52 1.25 -4.27
C GLY A 95 -17.22 2.50 -4.82
N TYR A 96 -16.77 3.66 -4.33
CA TYR A 96 -17.28 4.98 -4.72
C TYR A 96 -16.30 5.77 -5.63
N ASN A 97 -15.10 5.26 -5.88
CA ASN A 97 -14.06 5.89 -6.69
C ASN A 97 -13.75 5.09 -7.97
N GLY A 98 -14.76 4.49 -8.55
CA GLY A 98 -14.63 3.69 -9.77
C GLY A 98 -14.21 2.25 -9.53
N LEU A 99 -14.29 1.47 -10.59
CA LEU A 99 -13.99 0.05 -10.63
C LEU A 99 -13.39 -0.29 -11.98
N THR A 100 -12.30 -1.05 -11.99
CA THR A 100 -11.68 -1.56 -13.21
C THR A 100 -11.54 -3.07 -13.12
N ASN A 101 -12.05 -3.81 -14.11
CA ASN A 101 -11.84 -5.24 -14.26
C ASN A 101 -10.87 -5.51 -15.42
N ILE A 102 -9.76 -6.14 -15.12
CA ILE A 102 -8.73 -6.54 -16.10
C ILE A 102 -8.93 -8.02 -16.42
N MET A 103 -8.92 -8.36 -17.71
CA MET A 103 -9.12 -9.74 -18.20
C MET A 103 -7.80 -10.29 -18.78
N PRO A 104 -6.88 -10.83 -17.95
CA PRO A 104 -5.60 -11.34 -18.41
C PRO A 104 -5.71 -12.79 -18.93
N MET A 105 -6.68 -13.05 -19.80
CA MET A 105 -6.96 -14.38 -20.35
C MET A 105 -6.39 -14.48 -21.78
N ALA A 106 -6.06 -15.71 -22.25
CA ALA A 106 -5.41 -15.90 -23.55
C ALA A 106 -6.21 -15.31 -24.72
N SER A 107 -7.53 -15.50 -24.72
CA SER A 107 -8.42 -14.96 -25.76
C SER A 107 -8.59 -13.44 -25.69
N SER A 108 -8.20 -12.81 -24.59
CA SER A 108 -8.27 -11.35 -24.40
C SER A 108 -7.04 -10.62 -24.96
N VAL A 109 -5.96 -11.35 -25.28
CA VAL A 109 -4.73 -10.78 -25.82
C VAL A 109 -4.84 -10.71 -27.36
N ARG A 110 -4.44 -9.59 -27.94
CA ARG A 110 -4.48 -9.40 -29.40
C ARG A 110 -3.60 -10.43 -30.12
N THR A 111 -4.16 -11.08 -31.11
CA THR A 111 -3.51 -12.14 -31.91
C THR A 111 -2.22 -11.67 -32.60
N GLY A 112 -1.24 -12.56 -32.69
CA GLY A 112 0.04 -12.39 -33.37
C GLY A 112 1.16 -11.92 -32.46
N TRP A 113 2.32 -11.69 -33.07
CA TRP A 113 3.52 -11.18 -32.39
C TRP A 113 3.48 -9.68 -32.22
N ARG A 114 3.94 -9.21 -31.07
CA ARG A 114 4.15 -7.78 -30.77
C ARG A 114 5.43 -7.58 -29.99
N GLY A 115 6.29 -6.73 -30.52
CA GLY A 115 7.46 -6.20 -29.83
C GLY A 115 7.24 -4.74 -29.46
N SER A 116 7.69 -4.32 -28.29
CA SER A 116 7.66 -2.93 -27.84
C SER A 116 8.99 -2.55 -27.19
N VAL A 117 9.53 -1.43 -27.63
CA VAL A 117 10.67 -0.76 -27.00
C VAL A 117 10.20 0.61 -26.58
N LEU A 118 10.47 0.99 -25.33
CA LEU A 118 10.10 2.29 -24.80
C LEU A 118 11.26 2.84 -23.98
N THR A 119 11.56 4.12 -24.18
CA THR A 119 12.45 4.90 -23.32
C THR A 119 11.64 5.83 -22.47
N ASN A 120 12.05 5.99 -21.21
CA ASN A 120 11.36 6.82 -20.22
C ASN A 120 12.38 7.61 -19.40
N SER A 121 12.00 8.78 -18.96
CA SER A 121 12.81 9.65 -18.11
C SER A 121 12.43 9.59 -16.63
N ALA A 122 11.52 8.70 -16.23
CA ALA A 122 11.05 8.59 -14.84
C ALA A 122 11.82 7.49 -14.05
N LEU A 123 11.16 6.38 -13.71
CA LEU A 123 11.73 5.34 -12.83
C LEU A 123 12.71 4.39 -13.54
N TYR A 124 12.53 4.19 -14.86
CA TYR A 124 13.39 3.31 -15.67
C TYR A 124 13.67 3.98 -17.02
N ARG A 125 14.80 3.66 -17.63
CA ARG A 125 15.19 4.21 -18.94
C ARG A 125 14.73 3.38 -20.11
N LEU A 126 14.71 2.06 -19.94
CA LEU A 126 14.43 1.12 -21.02
C LEU A 126 13.36 0.13 -20.58
N ARG A 127 12.35 -0.04 -21.42
CA ARG A 127 11.42 -1.17 -21.36
C ARG A 127 11.46 -1.93 -22.67
N LEU A 128 11.69 -3.23 -22.57
CA LEU A 128 11.55 -4.18 -23.67
C LEU A 128 10.36 -5.08 -23.34
N MET A 129 9.51 -5.37 -24.32
CA MET A 129 8.39 -6.29 -24.15
C MET A 129 8.20 -7.08 -25.44
N LEU A 130 7.99 -8.39 -25.31
CA LEU A 130 7.62 -9.29 -26.38
C LEU A 130 6.37 -10.07 -25.97
N THR A 131 5.37 -10.09 -26.84
CA THR A 131 4.10 -10.78 -26.61
C THR A 131 3.70 -11.58 -27.84
N TYR A 132 3.17 -12.76 -27.62
CA TYR A 132 2.54 -13.57 -28.64
C TYR A 132 1.19 -14.09 -28.16
N ALA A 133 0.19 -14.09 -29.04
CA ALA A 133 -1.09 -14.74 -28.83
C ALA A 133 -1.54 -15.48 -30.10
N SER A 134 -2.01 -16.70 -29.92
CA SER A 134 -2.52 -17.53 -31.03
C SER A 134 -3.85 -17.04 -31.60
N GLY A 135 -4.62 -16.29 -30.80
CA GLY A 135 -6.06 -16.16 -31.03
C GLY A 135 -6.80 -17.48 -30.79
N GLN A 136 -8.06 -17.51 -31.14
CA GLN A 136 -8.88 -18.72 -31.07
C GLN A 136 -8.54 -19.65 -32.24
N LEU A 137 -8.05 -20.84 -31.94
CA LEU A 137 -7.77 -21.89 -32.95
C LEU A 137 -9.01 -22.74 -33.24
N ASP A 138 -9.05 -23.39 -34.43
CA ASP A 138 -10.17 -24.21 -34.86
C ASP A 138 -10.48 -25.39 -33.92
N ASN A 139 -9.45 -25.89 -33.24
CA ASN A 139 -9.57 -26.94 -32.22
C ASN A 139 -10.06 -26.43 -30.85
N GLY A 140 -10.41 -25.16 -30.73
CA GLY A 140 -10.92 -24.53 -29.52
C GLY A 140 -9.86 -24.10 -28.51
N TRP A 141 -8.57 -24.22 -28.78
CA TRP A 141 -7.51 -23.73 -27.95
C TRP A 141 -7.17 -22.27 -28.24
N SER A 142 -6.77 -21.54 -27.19
CA SER A 142 -6.07 -20.23 -27.28
C SER A 142 -4.93 -20.22 -26.29
N TYR A 143 -3.79 -19.66 -26.69
CA TYR A 143 -2.67 -19.47 -25.78
C TYR A 143 -1.97 -18.14 -26.05
N ALA A 144 -1.44 -17.54 -24.98
CA ALA A 144 -0.71 -16.31 -25.06
C ALA A 144 0.43 -16.28 -24.04
N PHE A 145 1.53 -15.62 -24.40
CA PHE A 145 2.64 -15.34 -23.49
C PHE A 145 3.20 -13.97 -23.72
N SER A 146 3.73 -13.40 -22.64
CA SER A 146 4.41 -12.12 -22.66
C SER A 146 5.61 -12.14 -21.73
N ALA A 147 6.69 -11.53 -22.17
CA ALA A 147 7.86 -11.26 -21.34
C ALA A 147 8.24 -9.79 -21.46
N SER A 148 8.67 -9.18 -20.37
CA SER A 148 9.14 -7.81 -20.37
C SER A 148 10.34 -7.61 -19.46
N ALA A 149 11.18 -6.63 -19.80
CA ALA A 149 12.26 -6.15 -18.95
C ALA A 149 12.18 -4.64 -18.84
N ARG A 150 12.32 -4.11 -17.64
CA ARG A 150 12.39 -2.68 -17.35
C ARG A 150 13.66 -2.42 -16.56
N LEU A 151 14.53 -1.60 -17.12
CA LEU A 151 15.87 -1.36 -16.63
C LEU A 151 16.11 0.13 -16.46
N GLY A 152 16.64 0.54 -15.33
CA GLY A 152 17.06 1.89 -15.00
C GLY A 152 18.27 1.87 -14.09
N GLY A 153 19.20 2.78 -14.34
CA GLY A 153 20.38 2.98 -13.51
C GLY A 153 20.23 4.15 -12.55
N ASN A 154 21.36 4.58 -11.99
CA ASN A 154 21.46 5.71 -11.04
C ASN A 154 21.48 7.08 -11.74
N ASP A 155 20.74 7.24 -12.80
CA ASP A 155 20.96 8.32 -13.77
C ASP A 155 20.35 9.67 -13.35
N TRP A 156 19.18 9.63 -12.71
CA TRP A 156 18.48 10.83 -12.25
C TRP A 156 18.74 11.10 -10.78
N ILE A 157 18.55 10.06 -9.96
CA ILE A 157 18.75 10.12 -8.52
C ILE A 157 19.77 9.04 -8.21
N LYS A 158 20.92 9.40 -7.72
CA LYS A 158 21.93 8.41 -7.33
C LYS A 158 21.40 7.46 -6.28
N GLY A 159 21.74 6.18 -6.43
CA GLY A 159 21.26 5.11 -5.58
C GLY A 159 19.90 4.55 -5.98
N VAL A 160 19.13 5.25 -6.81
CA VAL A 160 17.82 4.78 -7.31
C VAL A 160 18.02 4.05 -8.62
N PHE A 161 18.16 2.75 -8.53
CA PHE A 161 18.16 1.86 -9.70
C PHE A 161 16.82 1.14 -9.81
N TYR A 162 16.49 0.62 -10.99
CA TYR A 162 15.28 -0.12 -11.26
C TYR A 162 15.58 -1.32 -12.15
N ARG A 163 15.22 -2.53 -11.69
CA ARG A 163 15.32 -3.79 -12.45
C ARG A 163 14.03 -4.56 -12.23
N SER A 164 13.25 -4.76 -13.26
CA SER A 164 12.01 -5.53 -13.16
C SER A 164 11.82 -6.36 -14.41
N PHE A 165 11.41 -7.60 -14.21
CA PHE A 165 11.11 -8.54 -15.27
C PHE A 165 9.65 -8.97 -15.13
N GLY A 166 8.88 -8.89 -16.21
CA GLY A 166 7.53 -9.41 -16.24
C GLY A 166 7.46 -10.69 -17.04
N TYR A 167 6.68 -11.65 -16.58
CA TYR A 167 6.34 -12.84 -17.33
C TYR A 167 4.86 -13.16 -17.19
N TYR A 168 4.28 -13.65 -18.28
CA TYR A 168 2.87 -14.00 -18.37
C TYR A 168 2.72 -15.20 -19.31
N GLY A 169 1.91 -16.16 -18.92
CA GLY A 169 1.46 -17.28 -19.73
C GLY A 169 0.01 -17.57 -19.47
N ALA A 170 -0.79 -17.72 -20.54
CA ALA A 170 -2.18 -18.08 -20.44
C ALA A 170 -2.57 -19.11 -21.49
N VAL A 171 -3.47 -20.02 -21.12
CA VAL A 171 -4.06 -21.02 -21.99
C VAL A 171 -5.54 -21.12 -21.72
N GLU A 172 -6.34 -21.23 -22.77
CA GLU A 172 -7.79 -21.43 -22.68
C GLU A 172 -8.21 -22.58 -23.62
N LYS A 173 -9.21 -23.30 -23.19
CA LYS A 173 -9.88 -24.33 -24.00
C LYS A 173 -11.37 -24.05 -24.02
N ARG A 174 -11.93 -23.95 -25.21
CA ARG A 174 -13.36 -23.91 -25.48
C ARG A 174 -13.87 -25.32 -25.75
N PHE A 175 -14.90 -25.71 -25.03
CA PHE A 175 -15.59 -27.00 -25.18
C PHE A 175 -16.99 -26.74 -25.75
N GLY A 176 -17.19 -27.05 -27.04
CA GLY A 176 -18.39 -26.61 -27.75
C GLY A 176 -18.45 -25.07 -27.84
N GLU A 177 -19.68 -24.55 -27.95
CA GLU A 177 -19.91 -23.11 -28.05
C GLU A 177 -20.10 -22.42 -26.67
N GLU A 178 -20.49 -23.20 -25.66
CA GLU A 178 -21.00 -22.69 -24.40
C GLU A 178 -19.99 -22.66 -23.26
N HIS A 179 -18.98 -23.53 -23.28
CA HIS A 179 -18.07 -23.72 -22.14
C HIS A 179 -16.63 -23.29 -22.47
N LYS A 180 -16.01 -22.56 -21.58
CA LYS A 180 -14.59 -22.17 -21.70
C LYS A 180 -13.89 -22.30 -20.36
N LEU A 181 -12.73 -22.95 -20.35
CA LEU A 181 -11.86 -23.06 -19.18
C LEU A 181 -10.52 -22.43 -19.52
N GLY A 182 -10.05 -21.53 -18.67
CA GLY A 182 -8.77 -20.82 -18.85
C GLY A 182 -7.91 -20.87 -17.62
N PHE A 183 -6.59 -20.91 -17.84
CA PHE A 183 -5.58 -20.78 -16.81
C PHE A 183 -4.61 -19.68 -17.21
N THR A 184 -4.28 -18.82 -16.25
CA THR A 184 -3.28 -17.74 -16.40
C THR A 184 -2.30 -17.78 -15.25
N PHE A 185 -1.02 -17.64 -15.56
CA PHE A 185 0.05 -17.47 -14.58
C PHE A 185 0.91 -16.26 -14.94
N MET A 186 1.10 -15.33 -14.00
CA MET A 186 1.85 -14.10 -14.25
C MET A 186 2.55 -13.57 -13.00
N ALA A 187 3.65 -12.85 -13.21
CA ALA A 187 4.31 -12.05 -12.18
C ALA A 187 5.17 -10.94 -12.80
N ALA A 188 5.52 -9.98 -11.98
CA ALA A 188 6.46 -8.93 -12.31
C ALA A 188 7.54 -8.77 -11.21
N PRO A 189 8.45 -9.77 -11.06
CA PRO A 189 9.54 -9.65 -10.10
C PRO A 189 10.39 -8.41 -10.36
N GLY A 190 10.85 -7.79 -9.29
CA GLY A 190 11.66 -6.59 -9.43
C GLY A 190 12.44 -6.20 -8.20
N GLU A 191 13.49 -5.43 -8.46
CA GLU A 191 14.30 -4.77 -7.44
C GLU A 191 14.42 -3.29 -7.78
N ARG A 192 14.34 -2.44 -6.75
CA ARG A 192 14.61 -1.01 -6.90
C ARG A 192 15.29 -0.45 -5.66
N GLY A 193 16.28 0.45 -5.88
CA GLY A 193 16.80 1.29 -4.83
C GLY A 193 15.80 2.38 -4.46
N ALA A 194 15.60 2.60 -3.15
CA ALA A 194 14.70 3.63 -2.67
C ALA A 194 15.40 4.98 -2.51
N GLN A 195 14.61 6.05 -2.60
CA GLN A 195 14.95 7.40 -2.20
C GLN A 195 14.13 7.75 -0.97
N ASN A 196 14.75 8.40 0.00
CA ASN A 196 14.06 9.05 1.11
C ASN A 196 14.06 10.56 0.90
N GLY A 197 13.01 11.23 1.39
CA GLY A 197 13.04 12.67 1.56
C GLY A 197 13.98 13.05 2.69
N SER A 198 14.67 14.19 2.54
CA SER A 198 15.51 14.79 3.56
C SER A 198 14.92 16.13 4.03
N THR A 199 15.57 16.77 5.00
CA THR A 199 15.16 18.10 5.45
C THR A 199 15.53 19.18 4.43
N GLN A 200 14.86 20.33 4.48
CA GLN A 200 15.20 21.48 3.63
C GLN A 200 16.65 21.91 3.80
N GLU A 201 17.17 21.89 5.05
CA GLU A 201 18.57 22.17 5.33
C GLU A 201 19.54 21.32 4.49
N VAL A 202 19.25 20.02 4.35
CA VAL A 202 20.09 19.10 3.54
C VAL A 202 20.03 19.49 2.06
N TYR A 203 18.85 19.77 1.53
CA TYR A 203 18.71 20.20 0.12
C TYR A 203 19.41 21.52 -0.16
N ASP A 204 19.35 22.48 0.77
CA ASP A 204 20.00 23.78 0.64
C ASP A 204 21.53 23.66 0.71
N LEU A 205 22.06 22.82 1.62
CA LEU A 205 23.50 22.58 1.75
C LEU A 205 24.08 21.86 0.53
N MET A 206 23.37 20.87 0.00
CA MET A 206 23.80 20.11 -1.17
C MET A 206 23.56 20.89 -2.49
N GLY A 207 22.69 21.90 -2.47
CA GLY A 207 22.22 22.56 -3.71
C GLY A 207 21.50 21.61 -4.67
N ASP A 208 20.97 20.51 -4.18
CA ASP A 208 20.35 19.45 -4.98
C ASP A 208 19.10 18.88 -4.29
N ASN A 209 17.93 19.16 -4.88
CA ASN A 209 16.65 18.64 -4.41
C ASN A 209 16.44 17.13 -4.73
N MET A 210 17.37 16.50 -5.44
CA MET A 210 17.38 15.06 -5.73
C MET A 210 18.35 14.28 -4.83
N TYR A 211 18.90 14.92 -3.82
CA TYR A 211 19.73 14.25 -2.83
C TYR A 211 19.01 13.02 -2.25
N ASN A 212 19.77 11.94 -2.05
CA ASN A 212 19.29 10.68 -1.48
C ASN A 212 20.26 10.15 -0.44
N SER A 213 19.82 10.04 0.81
CA SER A 213 20.63 9.58 1.94
C SER A 213 20.81 8.06 2.02
N ASN A 214 20.10 7.28 1.19
CA ASN A 214 20.06 5.82 1.32
C ASN A 214 21.28 5.11 0.70
N TRP A 215 22.18 5.78 0.07
CA TRP A 215 23.29 5.17 -0.64
C TRP A 215 24.67 5.71 -0.23
N GLY A 216 25.70 4.98 -0.57
CA GLY A 216 27.09 5.37 -0.46
C GLY A 216 27.97 4.55 -1.37
N TYR A 217 29.26 4.90 -1.48
CA TYR A 217 30.23 4.11 -2.24
C TYR A 217 30.74 2.94 -1.41
N TYR A 218 30.74 1.75 -2.03
CA TYR A 218 31.38 0.55 -1.51
C TYR A 218 32.17 -0.12 -2.62
N ASN A 219 33.48 -0.30 -2.43
CA ASN A 219 34.39 -0.82 -3.46
C ASN A 219 34.25 -0.07 -4.80
N GLY A 220 34.14 1.26 -4.77
CA GLY A 220 33.98 2.11 -5.96
C GLY A 220 32.63 2.03 -6.66
N LYS A 221 31.66 1.29 -6.11
CA LYS A 221 30.30 1.15 -6.68
C LYS A 221 29.27 1.80 -5.77
N VAL A 222 28.21 2.33 -6.38
CA VAL A 222 27.04 2.81 -5.66
C VAL A 222 26.31 1.64 -5.03
N ARG A 223 26.14 1.66 -3.71
CA ARG A 223 25.35 0.68 -2.94
C ARG A 223 24.28 1.40 -2.17
N ASN A 224 23.01 1.04 -2.41
CA ASN A 224 21.87 1.53 -1.66
C ASN A 224 21.57 0.57 -0.49
N ALA A 225 21.33 1.12 0.70
CA ALA A 225 20.96 0.33 1.88
C ALA A 225 19.48 -0.08 1.87
N ARG A 226 18.65 0.68 1.13
CA ARG A 226 17.21 0.49 1.09
C ARG A 226 16.77 0.02 -0.29
N VAL A 227 16.69 -1.29 -0.45
CA VAL A 227 16.34 -1.95 -1.70
C VAL A 227 15.03 -2.70 -1.53
N ARG A 228 14.03 -2.35 -2.34
CA ARG A 228 12.78 -3.10 -2.40
C ARG A 228 12.94 -4.28 -3.35
N LYS A 229 12.53 -5.47 -2.88
CA LYS A 229 12.57 -6.73 -3.63
C LYS A 229 11.16 -7.32 -3.63
N THR A 230 10.61 -7.61 -4.80
CA THR A 230 9.26 -8.18 -4.92
C THR A 230 9.23 -9.32 -5.90
N HIS A 231 8.56 -10.39 -5.53
CA HIS A 231 8.20 -11.49 -6.43
C HIS A 231 6.95 -12.19 -5.90
N GLU A 232 5.79 -11.79 -6.38
CA GLU A 232 4.50 -12.34 -5.96
C GLU A 232 3.71 -12.82 -7.18
N PRO A 233 3.88 -14.09 -7.60
CA PRO A 233 3.13 -14.69 -8.69
C PRO A 233 1.63 -14.73 -8.42
N ILE A 234 0.85 -14.65 -9.49
CA ILE A 234 -0.60 -14.78 -9.53
C ILE A 234 -0.96 -15.93 -10.46
N ALA A 235 -1.71 -16.90 -9.96
CA ALA A 235 -2.34 -17.98 -10.72
C ALA A 235 -3.85 -17.77 -10.77
N ILE A 236 -4.45 -17.85 -11.94
CA ILE A 236 -5.90 -17.66 -12.17
C ILE A 236 -6.42 -18.87 -12.92
N LEU A 237 -7.44 -19.53 -12.37
CA LEU A 237 -8.25 -20.53 -13.05
C LEU A 237 -9.66 -19.95 -13.22
N LYS A 238 -10.12 -19.85 -14.47
CA LYS A 238 -11.43 -19.26 -14.79
C LYS A 238 -12.23 -20.18 -15.68
N TYR A 239 -13.47 -20.38 -15.30
CA TYR A 239 -14.48 -21.08 -16.11
C TYR A 239 -15.57 -20.09 -16.51
N ASP A 240 -15.93 -20.08 -17.78
CA ASP A 240 -17.03 -19.30 -18.34
C ASP A 240 -18.08 -20.24 -18.96
N PHE A 241 -19.33 -19.96 -18.66
CA PHE A 241 -20.51 -20.58 -19.25
C PHE A 241 -21.34 -19.51 -19.97
N THR A 242 -21.51 -19.67 -21.28
CA THR A 242 -22.28 -18.73 -22.11
C THR A 242 -23.15 -19.56 -23.08
N PRO A 243 -24.42 -19.88 -22.72
CA PRO A 243 -25.31 -20.68 -23.56
C PRO A 243 -25.70 -19.94 -24.84
N GLU A 244 -26.08 -20.68 -25.89
CA GLU A 244 -26.49 -20.10 -27.17
C GLU A 244 -27.62 -19.08 -27.05
N SER A 245 -28.52 -19.27 -26.10
CA SER A 245 -29.61 -18.33 -25.83
C SER A 245 -29.16 -16.95 -25.39
N GLN A 246 -27.92 -16.83 -24.89
CA GLN A 246 -27.33 -15.61 -24.28
C GLN A 246 -28.19 -14.96 -23.18
N LYS A 247 -29.26 -15.67 -22.73
CA LYS A 247 -30.11 -15.17 -21.65
C LYS A 247 -29.46 -15.25 -20.28
N LEU A 248 -28.62 -16.26 -20.08
CA LEU A 248 -27.85 -16.44 -18.84
C LEU A 248 -26.38 -16.66 -19.20
N SER A 249 -25.49 -15.96 -18.58
CA SER A 249 -24.07 -16.29 -18.60
C SER A 249 -23.52 -16.31 -17.18
N ALA A 250 -22.55 -17.14 -16.91
CA ALA A 250 -21.93 -17.25 -15.60
C ALA A 250 -20.43 -17.48 -15.71
N SER A 251 -19.68 -17.04 -14.72
CA SER A 251 -18.26 -17.32 -14.60
C SER A 251 -17.88 -17.69 -13.18
N ALA A 252 -16.92 -18.58 -13.04
CA ALA A 252 -16.30 -18.92 -11.75
C ALA A 252 -14.79 -18.77 -11.87
N THR A 253 -14.20 -18.07 -10.91
CA THR A 253 -12.76 -17.78 -10.90
C THR A 253 -12.16 -18.18 -9.57
N VAL A 254 -11.03 -18.88 -9.62
CA VAL A 254 -10.13 -19.10 -8.48
C VAL A 254 -8.85 -18.34 -8.77
N LEU A 255 -8.43 -17.50 -7.84
CA LEU A 255 -7.19 -16.74 -7.94
C LEU A 255 -6.33 -16.97 -6.70
N TYR A 256 -5.08 -17.33 -6.92
CA TYR A 256 -4.10 -17.49 -5.85
C TYR A 256 -2.89 -16.59 -6.09
N ARG A 257 -2.61 -15.70 -5.13
CA ARG A 257 -1.43 -14.85 -5.07
C ARG A 257 -0.55 -15.31 -3.93
N PHE A 258 0.74 -15.47 -4.19
CA PHE A 258 1.70 -15.92 -3.19
C PHE A 258 3.07 -15.33 -3.49
N GLY A 259 3.98 -15.37 -2.51
CA GLY A 259 5.37 -15.00 -2.77
C GLY A 259 5.94 -14.03 -1.76
N LYS A 260 6.94 -13.30 -2.20
CA LYS A 260 7.84 -12.54 -1.36
C LYS A 260 7.81 -11.07 -1.72
N ASN A 261 7.61 -10.23 -0.72
CA ASN A 261 7.74 -8.79 -0.82
C ASN A 261 8.55 -8.29 0.38
N GLY A 262 9.61 -7.56 0.13
CA GLY A 262 10.46 -7.06 1.18
C GLY A 262 11.25 -5.83 0.78
N TYR A 263 11.82 -5.18 1.77
CA TYR A 263 12.78 -4.11 1.55
C TYR A 263 13.87 -4.17 2.62
N THR A 264 15.09 -3.83 2.19
CA THR A 264 16.23 -3.77 3.08
C THR A 264 16.31 -2.41 3.77
N ALA A 265 16.95 -2.37 4.94
CA ALA A 265 17.26 -1.14 5.65
C ALA A 265 18.51 -1.36 6.52
N LEU A 266 19.18 -0.27 6.88
CA LEU A 266 20.19 -0.31 7.94
C LEU A 266 19.50 -0.53 9.29
N ASP A 267 20.04 -1.47 10.07
CA ASP A 267 19.72 -1.65 11.49
C ASP A 267 21.02 -1.62 12.29
N TRP A 268 20.97 -1.13 13.53
CA TRP A 268 22.17 -1.01 14.38
C TRP A 268 21.82 -1.21 15.86
N TYR A 269 22.79 -1.69 16.59
CA TYR A 269 22.71 -1.88 18.03
C TYR A 269 23.99 -1.44 18.71
N ASP A 270 23.86 -0.70 19.81
CA ASP A 270 24.99 -0.15 20.58
C ASP A 270 25.98 0.64 19.69
N ALA A 271 25.46 1.48 18.79
CA ALA A 271 26.22 2.30 17.86
C ALA A 271 25.47 3.57 17.46
N PRO A 272 26.18 4.63 17.04
CA PRO A 272 25.54 5.84 16.51
C PRO A 272 24.75 5.58 15.24
N ASP A 273 23.72 6.40 15.00
CA ASP A 273 22.92 6.35 13.76
C ASP A 273 23.82 6.52 12.53
N PRO A 274 23.82 5.56 11.59
CA PRO A 274 24.70 5.59 10.43
C PRO A 274 24.16 6.42 9.26
N ARG A 275 22.92 6.95 9.36
CA ARG A 275 22.33 7.73 8.29
C ARG A 275 23.00 9.09 8.15
N PRO A 276 23.40 9.49 6.93
CA PRO A 276 24.10 10.77 6.72
C PRO A 276 23.25 11.97 7.17
N ASP A 277 21.97 11.97 6.78
CA ASP A 277 21.02 13.07 7.05
C ASP A 277 20.33 13.00 8.42
N TYR A 278 20.85 12.18 9.34
CA TYR A 278 20.38 12.20 10.72
C TYR A 278 20.65 13.58 11.33
N TYR A 279 19.64 14.19 11.94
CA TYR A 279 19.69 15.60 12.36
C TYR A 279 20.90 15.96 13.22
N ARG A 280 21.45 15.01 14.00
CA ARG A 280 22.67 15.25 14.82
C ARG A 280 23.97 15.34 14.02
N ASN A 281 23.93 15.02 12.72
CA ASN A 281 25.05 15.16 11.80
C ASN A 281 25.00 16.47 11.00
N LEU A 282 23.91 17.25 11.15
CA LEU A 282 23.71 18.48 10.40
C LEU A 282 24.30 19.71 11.12
N PRO A 283 24.69 20.75 10.36
CA PRO A 283 25.21 21.98 10.93
C PRO A 283 24.30 22.63 11.98
N SER A 284 22.97 22.67 11.71
CA SER A 284 21.97 23.26 12.63
C SER A 284 21.98 22.63 14.02
N TYR A 285 22.40 21.39 14.16
CA TYR A 285 22.53 20.73 15.46
C TYR A 285 23.61 21.38 16.35
N PHE A 286 24.67 21.91 15.74
CA PHE A 286 25.81 22.52 16.43
C PHE A 286 25.77 24.06 16.43
N TYR A 287 24.68 24.66 15.90
CA TYR A 287 24.58 26.09 15.73
C TYR A 287 24.65 26.84 17.06
N MET A 288 25.31 28.02 17.07
CA MET A 288 25.57 28.78 18.30
C MET A 288 24.32 29.36 18.95
N ASP A 289 23.24 29.54 18.20
CA ASP A 289 21.95 30.02 18.71
C ASP A 289 21.03 28.87 19.19
N ASN A 290 21.51 27.63 19.18
CA ASN A 290 20.76 26.52 19.73
C ASN A 290 20.44 26.78 21.21
N THR A 291 19.19 26.56 21.62
CA THR A 291 18.72 26.72 23.00
C THR A 291 19.43 25.76 23.97
N ASP A 292 19.83 24.58 23.49
CA ASP A 292 20.68 23.67 24.26
C ASP A 292 22.13 24.10 24.15
N TYR A 293 22.64 24.70 25.24
CA TYR A 293 24.02 25.19 25.34
C TYR A 293 25.09 24.11 25.05
N ASN A 294 24.78 22.82 25.38
CA ASN A 294 25.72 21.72 25.15
C ASN A 294 25.92 21.39 23.66
N ARG A 295 25.02 21.82 22.79
CA ARG A 295 25.10 21.64 21.33
C ARG A 295 25.89 22.74 20.63
N ARG A 296 26.12 23.89 21.29
CA ARG A 296 26.82 25.02 20.70
C ARG A 296 28.30 24.70 20.51
N ASN A 297 28.71 24.44 19.27
CA ASN A 297 30.08 24.10 18.92
C ASN A 297 30.43 24.65 17.53
N PHE A 298 31.10 25.82 17.52
CA PHE A 298 31.45 26.49 16.28
C PHE A 298 32.36 25.66 15.36
N ALA A 299 33.33 24.95 15.90
CA ALA A 299 34.24 24.13 15.10
C ALA A 299 33.49 22.95 14.39
N LYS A 300 32.60 22.29 15.12
CA LYS A 300 31.77 21.24 14.55
C LYS A 300 30.74 21.79 13.56
N TYR A 301 30.15 22.94 13.83
CA TYR A 301 29.27 23.64 12.91
C TYR A 301 29.99 23.94 11.59
N ALA A 302 31.15 24.60 11.66
CA ALA A 302 31.92 25.00 10.48
C ALA A 302 32.36 23.76 9.66
N TRP A 303 32.87 22.75 10.35
CA TRP A 303 33.28 21.50 9.70
C TRP A 303 32.08 20.79 9.05
N ALA A 304 30.97 20.64 9.76
CA ALA A 304 29.79 19.98 9.21
C ALA A 304 29.25 20.75 7.99
N LYS A 305 29.18 22.09 8.09
CA LYS A 305 28.74 22.93 6.98
C LYS A 305 29.63 22.74 5.73
N GLU A 306 30.96 22.86 5.91
CA GLU A 306 31.92 22.66 4.82
C GLU A 306 31.80 21.24 4.20
N ALA A 307 31.68 20.20 5.03
CA ALA A 307 31.57 18.83 4.59
C ALA A 307 30.30 18.59 3.72
N TRP A 308 29.18 19.22 4.11
CA TRP A 308 27.93 19.14 3.35
C TRP A 308 27.99 19.98 2.06
N GLU A 309 28.43 21.23 2.12
CA GLU A 309 28.52 22.12 0.95
C GLU A 309 29.54 21.64 -0.10
N THR A 310 30.55 20.87 0.30
CA THR A 310 31.52 20.27 -0.63
C THR A 310 31.24 18.85 -1.05
N ASP A 311 30.07 18.30 -0.65
CA ASP A 311 29.67 16.90 -0.87
C ASP A 311 30.78 15.91 -0.47
N LEU A 312 31.26 16.00 0.78
CA LEU A 312 32.26 15.06 1.31
C LEU A 312 31.65 13.67 1.47
N PRO A 313 31.97 12.67 0.61
CA PRO A 313 31.22 11.40 0.54
C PRO A 313 31.16 10.59 1.84
N SER A 314 32.17 10.73 2.71
CA SER A 314 32.20 10.06 4.02
C SER A 314 31.19 10.64 5.01
N THR A 315 30.63 11.81 4.72
CA THR A 315 29.67 12.54 5.59
C THR A 315 28.31 12.64 4.94
N THR A 316 28.26 12.94 3.65
CA THR A 316 27.00 13.18 2.92
C THR A 316 26.35 11.89 2.39
N HIS A 317 27.08 10.78 2.43
CA HIS A 317 26.57 9.47 1.99
C HIS A 317 26.86 8.40 3.04
N ILE A 318 26.23 7.22 2.90
CA ILE A 318 26.51 6.08 3.79
C ILE A 318 27.99 5.71 3.69
N ASN A 319 28.70 5.78 4.79
CA ASN A 319 30.10 5.39 4.87
C ASN A 319 30.25 3.88 5.13
N TRP A 320 30.07 3.08 4.07
CA TRP A 320 30.13 1.62 4.15
C TRP A 320 31.44 1.11 4.73
N ASP A 321 32.56 1.68 4.34
CA ASP A 321 33.89 1.26 4.84
C ASP A 321 34.00 1.41 6.34
N ARG A 322 33.44 2.50 6.91
CA ARG A 322 33.35 2.70 8.35
C ARG A 322 32.49 1.65 9.01
N LEU A 323 31.31 1.31 8.43
CA LEU A 323 30.40 0.31 9.02
C LEU A 323 31.09 -1.05 9.10
N TYR A 324 31.75 -1.48 8.01
CA TYR A 324 32.54 -2.72 7.97
C TYR A 324 33.70 -2.70 8.96
N ALA A 325 34.44 -1.61 9.04
CA ALA A 325 35.55 -1.47 9.98
C ALA A 325 35.10 -1.58 11.44
N VAL A 326 34.01 -0.90 11.81
CA VAL A 326 33.44 -0.97 13.16
C VAL A 326 33.07 -2.41 13.54
N ASN A 327 32.42 -3.13 12.64
CA ASN A 327 32.02 -4.52 12.89
C ASN A 327 33.24 -5.45 13.03
N SER A 328 34.20 -5.34 12.10
CA SER A 328 35.40 -6.19 12.08
C SER A 328 36.32 -5.98 13.29
N LEU A 329 36.27 -4.78 13.91
CA LEU A 329 37.06 -4.44 15.07
C LEU A 329 36.34 -4.70 16.40
N ASN A 330 35.04 -5.01 16.40
CA ASN A 330 34.26 -5.28 17.61
C ASN A 330 34.38 -6.71 18.07
N SER A 331 35.60 -7.11 18.48
CA SER A 331 35.92 -8.48 18.87
C SER A 331 35.36 -8.85 20.24
N THR A 332 34.76 -10.03 20.34
CA THR A 332 34.25 -10.63 21.57
C THR A 332 34.80 -12.07 21.72
N ALA A 333 34.50 -12.73 22.82
CA ALA A 333 34.88 -14.13 23.02
C ALA A 333 34.27 -15.10 21.99
N SER A 334 33.15 -14.69 21.33
CA SER A 334 32.42 -15.48 20.35
C SER A 334 32.67 -15.06 18.89
N GLY A 335 33.63 -14.19 18.65
CA GLY A 335 33.92 -13.60 17.33
C GLY A 335 33.58 -12.11 17.28
N ASN A 336 33.56 -11.55 16.08
CA ASN A 336 33.28 -10.14 15.87
C ASN A 336 31.75 -9.91 15.84
N ARG A 337 31.22 -9.19 16.84
CA ARG A 337 29.81 -8.84 16.89
C ARG A 337 29.53 -7.65 15.98
N SER A 338 28.61 -7.79 15.03
CA SER A 338 28.13 -6.68 14.25
C SER A 338 27.42 -5.66 15.12
N LYS A 339 27.75 -4.38 14.94
CA LYS A 339 27.01 -3.24 15.46
C LYS A 339 26.06 -2.65 14.42
N TYR A 340 26.42 -2.78 13.15
CA TYR A 340 25.62 -2.36 11.99
C TYR A 340 25.34 -3.56 11.12
N VAL A 341 24.11 -3.67 10.64
CA VAL A 341 23.67 -4.74 9.76
C VAL A 341 22.69 -4.21 8.70
N ILE A 342 22.47 -5.00 7.67
CA ILE A 342 21.31 -4.83 6.77
C ILE A 342 20.25 -5.82 7.21
N GLU A 343 19.08 -5.33 7.56
CA GLU A 343 17.87 -6.13 7.71
C GLU A 343 17.08 -6.17 6.41
N GLU A 344 16.29 -7.22 6.18
CA GLU A 344 15.22 -7.24 5.20
C GLU A 344 13.88 -7.43 5.91
N ARG A 345 12.99 -6.44 5.79
CA ARG A 345 11.62 -6.50 6.31
C ARG A 345 10.74 -7.15 5.28
N ARG A 346 10.06 -8.23 5.67
CA ARG A 346 9.31 -9.10 4.79
C ARG A 346 7.81 -8.99 5.04
N VAL A 347 7.07 -9.04 3.92
CA VAL A 347 5.60 -9.11 3.89
C VAL A 347 5.22 -10.18 2.88
N ASP A 348 5.17 -11.42 3.33
CA ASP A 348 4.98 -12.58 2.45
C ASP A 348 3.50 -12.98 2.41
N GLN A 349 2.90 -12.84 1.25
CA GLN A 349 1.47 -13.04 1.03
C GLN A 349 1.09 -14.47 0.68
N ASN A 350 -0.04 -14.92 1.24
CA ASN A 350 -0.82 -16.06 0.77
C ASN A 350 -2.27 -15.61 0.68
N ASP A 351 -2.79 -15.40 -0.54
CA ASP A 351 -4.09 -14.82 -0.80
C ASP A 351 -4.87 -15.67 -1.80
N LEU A 352 -5.83 -16.45 -1.31
CA LEU A 352 -6.70 -17.32 -2.11
C LEU A 352 -8.09 -16.70 -2.22
N ASN A 353 -8.55 -16.55 -3.43
CA ASN A 353 -9.81 -15.90 -3.75
C ASN A 353 -10.68 -16.78 -4.62
N PHE A 354 -11.99 -16.78 -4.35
CA PHE A 354 -13.02 -17.39 -5.16
C PHE A 354 -14.04 -16.33 -5.54
N ALA A 355 -14.46 -16.30 -6.80
CA ALA A 355 -15.54 -15.44 -7.27
C ALA A 355 -16.43 -16.19 -8.26
N VAL A 356 -17.73 -15.99 -8.12
CA VAL A 356 -18.74 -16.45 -9.08
C VAL A 356 -19.55 -15.23 -9.47
N ASN A 357 -19.70 -14.99 -10.76
CA ASN A 357 -20.50 -13.91 -11.31
C ASN A 357 -21.48 -14.47 -12.34
N ALA A 358 -22.69 -13.93 -12.38
CA ALA A 358 -23.72 -14.30 -13.32
C ALA A 358 -24.42 -13.06 -13.89
N LYS A 359 -24.79 -13.14 -15.16
CA LYS A 359 -25.59 -12.15 -15.88
C LYS A 359 -26.80 -12.83 -16.47
N TRP A 360 -27.98 -12.29 -16.20
CA TRP A 360 -29.26 -12.82 -16.65
C TRP A 360 -30.09 -11.74 -17.34
N ASN A 361 -30.52 -12.01 -18.56
CA ASN A 361 -31.38 -11.15 -19.39
C ASN A 361 -32.77 -11.80 -19.53
N PRO A 362 -33.66 -11.73 -18.51
CA PRO A 362 -34.95 -12.37 -18.54
C PRO A 362 -35.85 -11.78 -19.62
N VAL A 363 -35.80 -10.50 -19.83
CA VAL A 363 -36.54 -9.72 -20.82
C VAL A 363 -35.67 -8.64 -21.43
N LYS A 364 -36.06 -8.09 -22.60
CA LYS A 364 -35.24 -7.15 -23.37
C LYS A 364 -34.89 -5.84 -22.60
N PHE A 365 -35.72 -5.44 -21.65
CA PHE A 365 -35.56 -4.20 -20.91
C PHE A 365 -34.91 -4.38 -19.52
N LEU A 366 -34.59 -5.62 -19.12
CA LEU A 366 -34.03 -5.92 -17.82
C LEU A 366 -32.81 -6.81 -17.95
N THR A 367 -31.68 -6.34 -17.39
CA THR A 367 -30.48 -7.11 -17.15
C THR A 367 -30.26 -7.22 -15.64
N VAL A 368 -30.09 -8.45 -15.16
CA VAL A 368 -29.75 -8.74 -13.75
C VAL A 368 -28.32 -9.26 -13.70
N ASN A 369 -27.47 -8.65 -12.88
CA ASN A 369 -26.13 -9.16 -12.59
C ASN A 369 -26.02 -9.49 -11.11
N GLY A 370 -25.15 -10.42 -10.76
CA GLY A 370 -24.88 -10.74 -9.37
C GLY A 370 -23.65 -11.61 -9.21
N GLY A 371 -23.13 -11.65 -8.01
CA GLY A 371 -21.94 -12.43 -7.72
C GLY A 371 -21.76 -12.74 -6.25
N LEU A 372 -20.94 -13.76 -6.01
CA LEU A 372 -20.47 -14.20 -4.70
C LEU A 372 -18.96 -14.23 -4.74
N SER A 373 -18.33 -13.79 -3.67
CA SER A 373 -16.87 -13.88 -3.53
C SER A 373 -16.47 -14.29 -2.11
N TYR A 374 -15.33 -14.97 -2.03
CA TYR A 374 -14.69 -15.32 -0.77
C TYR A 374 -13.19 -15.12 -0.88
N LYS A 375 -12.60 -14.43 0.08
CA LYS A 375 -11.16 -14.19 0.21
C LYS A 375 -10.64 -14.82 1.49
N TRP A 376 -9.61 -15.65 1.34
CA TRP A 376 -8.78 -16.16 2.42
C TRP A 376 -7.39 -15.55 2.28
N ASN A 377 -6.97 -14.74 3.23
CA ASN A 377 -5.63 -14.14 3.26
C ASN A 377 -4.91 -14.50 4.56
N ARG A 378 -3.63 -14.83 4.44
CA ARG A 378 -2.67 -14.93 5.52
C ARG A 378 -1.36 -14.31 5.07
N THR A 379 -0.99 -13.20 5.67
CA THR A 379 0.23 -12.47 5.37
C THR A 379 1.19 -12.58 6.54
N GLU A 380 2.42 -13.01 6.28
CA GLU A 380 3.48 -13.08 7.29
C GLU A 380 4.31 -11.80 7.26
N TYR A 381 4.44 -11.18 8.42
CA TYR A 381 5.28 -10.01 8.67
C TYR A 381 6.44 -10.41 9.56
N TYR A 382 7.65 -10.32 9.06
CA TYR A 382 8.86 -10.64 9.80
C TYR A 382 10.05 -9.87 9.28
N LYS A 383 11.18 -9.90 9.97
CA LYS A 383 12.44 -9.41 9.44
C LYS A 383 13.53 -10.46 9.53
N ILE A 384 14.45 -10.42 8.57
CA ILE A 384 15.62 -11.29 8.52
C ILE A 384 16.90 -10.45 8.49
N LEU A 385 17.98 -11.04 8.96
CA LEU A 385 19.31 -10.51 8.88
C LEU A 385 19.88 -10.74 7.47
N ASP A 386 19.92 -9.70 6.63
CA ASP A 386 20.33 -9.82 5.21
C ASP A 386 21.86 -9.76 5.05
N ASP A 387 22.55 -8.86 5.78
CA ASP A 387 24.01 -8.72 5.70
C ASP A 387 24.60 -8.29 7.05
N LEU A 388 25.61 -9.00 7.52
CA LEU A 388 26.32 -8.73 8.78
C LEU A 388 27.36 -7.61 8.67
N LEU A 389 27.60 -7.07 7.48
CA LEU A 389 28.57 -6.00 7.18
C LEU A 389 29.98 -6.28 7.80
N GLY A 390 30.47 -7.51 7.62
CA GLY A 390 31.82 -7.90 8.02
C GLY A 390 31.99 -8.37 9.46
N GLY A 391 30.92 -8.51 10.24
CA GLY A 391 30.93 -9.21 11.53
C GLY A 391 30.59 -10.70 11.37
N ASP A 392 30.74 -11.46 12.47
CA ASP A 392 30.49 -12.91 12.49
C ASP A 392 29.04 -13.22 12.96
N TYR A 393 28.46 -12.35 13.80
CA TYR A 393 27.11 -12.52 14.33
C TYR A 393 26.49 -11.18 14.75
N TYR A 394 25.17 -11.19 14.96
CA TYR A 394 24.39 -10.09 15.54
C TYR A 394 23.62 -10.58 16.77
N VAL A 395 22.98 -9.70 17.55
CA VAL A 395 22.22 -10.06 18.74
C VAL A 395 20.75 -9.68 18.60
N ASN A 396 19.86 -10.54 19.09
CA ASN A 396 18.40 -10.31 19.01
C ASN A 396 17.88 -9.62 20.27
N ILE A 397 18.28 -8.35 20.46
CA ILE A 397 17.87 -7.52 21.60
C ILE A 397 16.99 -6.36 21.08
N ASP A 398 15.99 -6.00 21.87
CA ASP A 398 15.17 -4.82 21.66
C ASP A 398 15.89 -3.61 22.29
N GLN A 399 16.62 -2.86 21.46
CA GLN A 399 17.41 -1.72 21.91
C GLN A 399 16.58 -0.57 22.51
N PHE A 400 15.31 -0.44 22.09
CA PHE A 400 14.41 0.57 22.63
C PHE A 400 13.94 0.17 24.03
N ALA A 401 13.62 -1.12 24.22
CA ALA A 401 13.31 -1.64 25.54
C ALA A 401 14.55 -1.61 26.47
N GLU A 402 15.75 -1.94 25.97
CA GLU A 402 16.98 -1.95 26.75
C GLU A 402 17.29 -0.58 27.38
N ARG A 403 17.02 0.51 26.66
CA ARG A 403 17.23 1.84 27.20
C ARG A 403 16.48 2.08 28.53
N ASP A 404 15.24 1.60 28.60
CA ASP A 404 14.37 1.86 29.75
C ASP A 404 14.44 0.71 30.78
N PHE A 405 14.77 -0.51 30.34
CA PHE A 405 14.69 -1.74 31.11
C PHE A 405 16.01 -2.55 31.13
N ALA A 406 17.17 -1.90 31.02
CA ALA A 406 18.48 -2.58 31.04
C ALA A 406 18.69 -3.47 32.30
N ALA A 407 18.09 -3.10 33.44
CA ALA A 407 18.14 -3.88 34.67
C ALA A 407 17.27 -5.18 34.63
N TYR A 408 16.45 -5.33 33.60
CA TYR A 408 15.52 -6.47 33.43
C TYR A 408 15.88 -7.27 32.15
N PRO A 409 16.88 -8.16 32.21
CA PRO A 409 17.34 -8.87 31.01
C PRO A 409 16.24 -9.65 30.25
N THR A 410 15.17 -10.03 30.93
CA THR A 410 14.01 -10.69 30.30
C THR A 410 13.18 -9.71 29.47
N MET A 411 13.04 -8.44 29.89
CA MET A 411 12.21 -7.46 29.22
C MET A 411 12.80 -6.96 27.89
N ILE A 412 14.11 -7.01 27.75
CA ILE A 412 14.82 -6.52 26.57
C ILE A 412 14.92 -7.54 25.44
N GLN A 413 14.40 -8.77 25.63
CA GLN A 413 14.48 -9.83 24.64
C GLN A 413 13.43 -9.69 23.57
N ASN A 414 13.84 -9.75 22.29
CA ASN A 414 12.90 -9.92 21.18
C ASN A 414 12.30 -11.33 21.15
N ASP A 415 13.04 -12.34 21.64
CA ASP A 415 12.55 -13.72 21.86
C ASP A 415 12.79 -14.14 23.32
N LEU A 416 11.80 -13.89 24.17
CA LEU A 416 11.86 -14.26 25.58
C LEU A 416 11.86 -15.77 25.76
N ASP A 417 11.14 -16.53 24.95
CA ASP A 417 11.10 -17.99 25.06
C ASP A 417 12.47 -18.61 24.77
N TYR A 418 13.23 -18.04 23.82
CA TYR A 418 14.63 -18.44 23.59
C TYR A 418 15.51 -18.14 24.81
N TYR A 419 15.40 -16.92 25.34
CA TYR A 419 16.18 -16.51 26.52
C TYR A 419 15.92 -17.40 27.73
N LEU A 420 14.66 -17.74 28.04
CA LEU A 420 14.29 -18.59 29.17
C LEU A 420 14.83 -20.01 29.03
N ARG A 421 14.93 -20.53 27.79
CA ARG A 421 15.49 -21.87 27.54
C ARG A 421 17.01 -21.90 27.59
N ASN A 422 17.71 -20.83 27.17
CA ASN A 422 19.15 -20.85 26.94
C ASN A 422 19.94 -19.99 27.93
N GLY A 423 19.28 -19.17 28.73
CA GLY A 423 19.93 -18.27 29.71
C GLY A 423 20.73 -17.12 29.10
N ALA A 424 20.60 -16.89 27.78
CA ALA A 424 21.31 -15.87 27.05
C ALA A 424 20.48 -15.32 25.88
N ALA A 425 20.74 -14.09 25.47
CA ALA A 425 20.14 -13.51 24.27
C ALA A 425 20.51 -14.32 23.01
N GLN A 426 19.58 -14.42 22.07
CA GLN A 426 19.79 -15.12 20.81
C GLN A 426 20.87 -14.41 19.97
N THR A 427 21.86 -15.17 19.53
CA THR A 427 22.81 -14.75 18.49
C THR A 427 22.29 -15.13 17.11
N LEU A 428 22.51 -14.25 16.13
CA LEU A 428 21.94 -14.33 14.80
C LEU A 428 23.02 -14.46 13.74
N ALA A 429 22.80 -15.37 12.80
CA ALA A 429 23.55 -15.49 11.56
C ALA A 429 22.77 -14.83 10.38
N GLN A 430 23.44 -14.64 9.26
CA GLN A 430 22.78 -14.18 8.04
C GLN A 430 21.63 -15.12 7.64
N GLY A 431 20.45 -14.56 7.36
CA GLY A 431 19.24 -15.29 7.02
C GLY A 431 18.31 -15.60 8.20
N ASP A 432 18.75 -15.41 9.45
CA ASP A 432 17.92 -15.65 10.62
C ASP A 432 16.82 -14.60 10.76
N LYS A 433 15.63 -15.05 11.19
CA LYS A 433 14.53 -14.18 11.60
C LYS A 433 14.81 -13.56 12.97
N TYR A 434 14.46 -12.29 13.16
CA TYR A 434 14.62 -11.61 14.43
C TYR A 434 13.67 -10.42 14.60
N GLY A 435 13.65 -9.85 15.80
CA GLY A 435 12.91 -8.64 16.13
C GLY A 435 11.41 -8.86 16.24
N TYR A 436 10.72 -9.23 15.16
CA TYR A 436 9.30 -9.57 15.14
C TYR A 436 8.98 -10.63 14.09
N ASP A 437 7.94 -11.42 14.37
CA ASP A 437 7.36 -12.38 13.44
C ASP A 437 5.88 -12.59 13.81
N TYR A 438 4.96 -12.30 12.87
CA TYR A 438 3.53 -12.48 13.08
C TYR A 438 2.77 -12.69 11.77
N TYR A 439 1.64 -13.36 11.86
CA TYR A 439 0.65 -13.43 10.79
C TYR A 439 -0.44 -12.37 10.97
N ALA A 440 -0.84 -11.75 9.85
CA ALA A 440 -2.11 -11.06 9.69
C ALA A 440 -3.07 -11.97 8.94
N HIS A 441 -4.22 -12.26 9.54
CA HIS A 441 -5.26 -13.08 8.95
C HIS A 441 -6.45 -12.23 8.57
N VAL A 442 -6.94 -12.38 7.34
CA VAL A 442 -8.18 -11.76 6.86
C VAL A 442 -9.06 -12.79 6.16
N ARG A 443 -10.34 -12.76 6.48
CA ARG A 443 -11.40 -13.51 5.82
C ARG A 443 -12.48 -12.55 5.38
N ARG A 444 -12.89 -12.62 4.12
CA ARG A 444 -13.93 -11.75 3.58
C ARG A 444 -14.87 -12.56 2.70
N ALA A 445 -16.17 -12.38 2.91
CA ALA A 445 -17.21 -12.95 2.06
C ALA A 445 -18.14 -11.82 1.61
N GLU A 446 -18.49 -11.78 0.34
CA GLU A 446 -19.39 -10.77 -0.23
C GLU A 446 -20.41 -11.41 -1.17
N ALA A 447 -21.63 -10.89 -1.14
CA ALA A 447 -22.69 -11.19 -2.09
C ALA A 447 -23.24 -9.87 -2.63
N TRP A 448 -23.43 -9.76 -3.93
CA TRP A 448 -23.99 -8.58 -4.56
C TRP A 448 -24.95 -8.93 -5.69
N ALA A 449 -25.88 -8.01 -5.98
CA ALA A 449 -26.77 -8.10 -7.12
C ALA A 449 -27.12 -6.71 -7.64
N SER A 450 -27.40 -6.61 -8.94
CA SER A 450 -27.90 -5.39 -9.58
C SER A 450 -28.98 -5.70 -10.62
N GLY A 451 -29.90 -4.77 -10.81
CA GLY A 451 -30.89 -4.77 -11.86
C GLY A 451 -30.81 -3.51 -12.69
N ARG A 452 -30.59 -3.64 -14.00
CA ARG A 452 -30.56 -2.53 -14.96
C ARG A 452 -31.83 -2.58 -15.82
N PHE A 453 -32.57 -1.48 -15.83
CA PHE A 453 -33.79 -1.26 -16.60
C PHE A 453 -33.51 -0.25 -17.70
N THR A 454 -33.88 -0.58 -18.95
CA THR A 454 -33.68 0.30 -20.11
C THR A 454 -34.99 0.46 -20.86
N PHE A 455 -35.50 1.69 -20.95
CA PHE A 455 -36.75 2.02 -21.66
C PHE A 455 -36.53 3.28 -22.54
N GLY A 456 -36.53 3.10 -23.85
CA GLY A 456 -36.28 4.20 -24.78
C GLY A 456 -34.94 4.85 -24.49
N GLY A 457 -34.93 6.14 -24.16
CA GLY A 457 -33.73 6.88 -23.77
C GLY A 457 -33.41 6.83 -22.27
N PHE A 458 -34.25 6.21 -21.44
CA PHE A 458 -34.08 6.15 -19.99
C PHE A 458 -33.41 4.84 -19.55
N GLU A 459 -32.46 4.95 -18.65
CA GLU A 459 -31.78 3.85 -17.99
C GLU A 459 -31.79 4.05 -16.49
N ALA A 460 -32.13 2.99 -15.74
CA ALA A 460 -32.06 2.97 -14.29
C ALA A 460 -31.39 1.69 -13.81
N THR A 461 -30.42 1.81 -12.92
CA THR A 461 -29.76 0.65 -12.31
C THR A 461 -29.82 0.78 -10.80
N VAL A 462 -30.17 -0.34 -10.13
CA VAL A 462 -30.14 -0.44 -8.67
C VAL A 462 -29.26 -1.62 -8.30
N ALA A 463 -28.40 -1.47 -7.31
CA ALA A 463 -27.53 -2.54 -6.83
C ALA A 463 -27.47 -2.58 -5.31
N GLY A 464 -27.27 -3.79 -4.78
CA GLY A 464 -27.06 -4.04 -3.36
C GLY A 464 -25.90 -5.00 -3.14
N ARG A 465 -25.18 -4.82 -2.00
CA ARG A 465 -24.10 -5.70 -1.55
C ARG A 465 -24.25 -5.96 -0.05
N LEU A 466 -24.02 -7.21 0.34
CA LEU A 466 -23.80 -7.64 1.72
C LEU A 466 -22.39 -8.18 1.83
N GLY A 467 -21.68 -7.82 2.88
CA GLY A 467 -20.32 -8.25 3.13
C GLY A 467 -20.10 -8.67 4.58
N TYR A 468 -19.25 -9.67 4.76
CA TYR A 468 -18.73 -10.08 6.06
C TYR A 468 -17.23 -10.08 6.01
N SER A 469 -16.58 -9.41 6.97
CA SER A 469 -15.13 -9.33 7.09
C SER A 469 -14.70 -9.70 8.50
N LYS A 470 -13.67 -10.54 8.61
CA LYS A 470 -13.06 -10.94 9.88
C LYS A 470 -11.57 -10.91 9.77
N PHE A 471 -10.89 -10.34 10.79
CA PHE A 471 -9.43 -10.30 10.82
C PHE A 471 -8.87 -10.41 12.24
N TRP A 472 -7.62 -10.88 12.35
CA TRP A 472 -6.88 -10.99 13.60
C TRP A 472 -5.38 -11.07 13.33
N ARG A 473 -4.57 -10.75 14.35
CA ARG A 473 -3.13 -10.95 14.39
C ARG A 473 -2.80 -12.25 15.13
N GLU A 474 -1.76 -12.96 14.67
CA GLU A 474 -1.19 -14.10 15.37
C GLU A 474 0.31 -13.88 15.52
N GLY A 475 0.79 -13.56 16.72
CA GLY A 475 2.19 -13.38 17.03
C GLY A 475 2.93 -14.72 17.18
N LEU A 476 4.08 -14.85 16.54
CA LEU A 476 4.90 -16.07 16.58
C LEU A 476 6.04 -15.96 17.61
N LEU A 477 6.46 -14.75 17.95
CA LEU A 477 7.51 -14.47 18.94
C LEU A 477 6.92 -13.87 20.21
N ARG A 478 7.44 -14.31 21.37
CA ARG A 478 7.16 -13.71 22.67
C ARG A 478 8.21 -12.66 22.99
N LYS A 479 7.85 -11.39 22.86
CA LYS A 479 8.74 -10.29 23.26
C LYS A 479 8.74 -10.12 24.76
N GLY A 480 9.92 -9.87 25.34
CA GLY A 480 10.04 -9.65 26.77
C GLY A 480 9.30 -8.42 27.29
N LEU A 481 9.15 -7.41 26.43
CA LEU A 481 8.43 -6.18 26.76
C LEU A 481 6.91 -6.39 26.94
N PHE A 482 6.34 -7.35 26.18
CA PHE A 482 4.91 -7.70 26.21
C PHE A 482 4.74 -9.23 26.24
N PRO A 483 5.14 -9.88 27.35
CA PRO A 483 5.18 -11.34 27.41
C PRO A 483 3.79 -11.99 27.50
N GLY A 484 2.77 -11.24 27.89
CA GLY A 484 1.44 -11.79 28.20
C GLY A 484 1.44 -12.61 29.48
N LEU A 485 0.71 -13.71 29.47
CA LEU A 485 0.72 -14.72 30.52
C LEU A 485 1.56 -15.95 30.07
N ASP A 486 2.06 -16.73 31.06
CA ASP A 486 2.69 -17.99 30.78
C ASP A 486 1.66 -19.06 30.33
N ASP A 487 2.12 -20.26 30.00
CA ASP A 487 1.27 -21.33 29.50
C ASP A 487 0.29 -21.88 30.58
N ASN A 488 0.49 -21.50 31.86
CA ASN A 488 -0.39 -21.84 32.98
C ASN A 488 -1.35 -20.70 33.34
N GLY A 489 -1.29 -19.57 32.61
CA GLY A 489 -2.12 -18.39 32.83
C GLY A 489 -1.63 -17.47 33.95
N ASN A 490 -0.37 -17.60 34.38
CA ASN A 490 0.22 -16.70 35.38
C ASN A 490 0.98 -15.54 34.73
N PRO A 491 1.06 -14.36 35.40
CA PRO A 491 1.93 -13.30 34.99
C PRO A 491 3.40 -13.70 35.01
N PHE A 492 4.16 -13.25 34.03
CA PHE A 492 5.61 -13.37 34.08
C PHE A 492 6.19 -12.48 35.17
N THR A 493 7.22 -13.02 35.85
CA THR A 493 7.94 -12.31 36.93
C THR A 493 9.44 -12.32 36.69
N TYR A 494 10.13 -11.30 37.19
CA TYR A 494 11.58 -11.24 37.28
C TYR A 494 11.99 -10.77 38.67
N ASN A 495 12.82 -11.53 39.35
CA ASN A 495 13.24 -11.28 40.76
C ASN A 495 12.05 -11.02 41.73
N GLY A 496 10.90 -11.66 41.48
CA GLY A 496 9.68 -11.50 42.28
C GLY A 496 8.78 -10.34 41.87
N GLU A 497 9.21 -9.50 40.95
CA GLU A 497 8.39 -8.41 40.38
C GLU A 497 7.63 -8.90 39.16
N ILE A 498 6.37 -8.46 39.01
CA ILE A 498 5.53 -8.78 37.83
C ILE A 498 6.00 -7.91 36.67
N ILE A 499 6.43 -8.56 35.55
CA ILE A 499 6.83 -7.89 34.31
C ILE A 499 5.73 -7.91 33.24
N THR A 500 4.67 -8.71 33.44
CA THR A 500 3.48 -8.68 32.56
C THR A 500 2.81 -7.33 32.68
N LYS A 501 2.58 -6.67 31.54
CA LYS A 501 1.88 -5.40 31.44
C LYS A 501 0.42 -5.62 31.09
N TYR A 502 -0.44 -4.77 31.62
CA TYR A 502 -1.88 -4.81 31.41
C TYR A 502 -2.36 -3.58 30.65
N ASP A 503 -3.28 -3.77 29.72
CA ASP A 503 -3.91 -2.68 29.00
C ASP A 503 -4.76 -1.85 29.97
N GLN A 504 -4.60 -0.54 29.88
CA GLN A 504 -5.25 0.39 30.82
C GLN A 504 -6.72 0.65 30.49
N ILE A 505 -7.16 0.32 29.27
CA ILE A 505 -8.54 0.51 28.84
C ILE A 505 -9.39 -0.68 29.26
N ASP A 506 -8.91 -1.92 29.02
CA ASP A 506 -9.71 -3.12 29.25
C ASP A 506 -9.18 -4.05 30.35
N GLY A 507 -8.03 -3.72 30.94
CA GLY A 507 -7.41 -4.45 32.03
C GLY A 507 -6.83 -5.82 31.67
N ARG A 508 -6.77 -6.18 30.39
CA ARG A 508 -6.23 -7.46 29.93
C ARG A 508 -4.70 -7.44 29.80
N PRO A 509 -4.06 -8.60 29.98
CA PRO A 509 -2.60 -8.68 29.77
C PRO A 509 -2.26 -8.43 28.31
N ILE A 510 -1.29 -7.53 28.09
CA ILE A 510 -0.78 -7.22 26.75
C ILE A 510 0.18 -8.33 26.34
N THR A 511 -0.07 -8.95 25.20
CA THR A 511 0.75 -10.04 24.65
C THR A 511 1.27 -9.72 23.26
N SER A 512 2.46 -10.24 22.96
CA SER A 512 3.06 -10.22 21.62
C SER A 512 2.88 -11.55 20.89
N LYS A 513 2.70 -12.68 21.63
CA LYS A 513 2.56 -14.02 21.08
C LYS A 513 1.12 -14.53 21.14
N GLY A 514 0.75 -15.38 20.17
CA GLY A 514 -0.59 -15.95 20.03
C GLY A 514 -1.57 -15.06 19.28
N GLU A 515 -2.82 -15.52 19.24
CA GLU A 515 -3.89 -14.80 18.54
C GLU A 515 -4.38 -13.58 19.33
N SER A 516 -4.62 -12.49 18.62
CA SER A 516 -5.34 -11.32 19.13
C SER A 516 -6.83 -11.59 19.20
N ASP A 517 -7.60 -10.64 19.74
CA ASP A 517 -9.04 -10.57 19.51
C ASP A 517 -9.34 -10.62 18.02
N LYS A 518 -10.33 -11.45 17.67
CA LYS A 518 -10.85 -11.55 16.31
C LYS A 518 -11.94 -10.50 16.13
N LYS A 519 -11.69 -9.54 15.24
CA LYS A 519 -12.67 -8.49 14.93
C LYS A 519 -13.44 -8.89 13.68
N ASP A 520 -14.76 -8.76 13.73
CA ASP A 520 -15.65 -9.08 12.63
C ASP A 520 -16.67 -7.97 12.40
N PHE A 521 -17.05 -7.80 11.14
CA PHE A 521 -17.93 -6.74 10.68
C PHE A 521 -18.89 -7.26 9.63
N LEU A 522 -20.17 -6.97 9.81
CA LEU A 522 -21.20 -7.14 8.79
C LEU A 522 -21.44 -5.79 8.12
N THR A 523 -21.45 -5.75 6.81
CA THR A 523 -21.60 -4.54 6.01
C THR A 523 -22.74 -4.66 5.00
N GLY A 524 -23.43 -3.57 4.74
CA GLY A 524 -24.49 -3.47 3.73
C GLY A 524 -24.34 -2.20 2.90
N SER A 525 -24.41 -2.30 1.59
CA SER A 525 -24.22 -1.19 0.67
C SER A 525 -25.29 -1.17 -0.41
N GLY A 526 -25.63 0.02 -0.91
CA GLY A 526 -26.56 0.21 -2.01
C GLY A 526 -26.09 1.27 -2.98
N LYS A 527 -26.39 1.08 -4.27
CA LYS A 527 -26.15 2.05 -5.35
C LYS A 527 -27.39 2.24 -6.21
N ILE A 528 -27.56 3.43 -6.73
CA ILE A 528 -28.56 3.77 -7.74
C ILE A 528 -27.90 4.65 -8.81
N ASN A 529 -28.14 4.30 -10.08
CA ASN A 529 -27.75 5.12 -11.23
C ASN A 529 -28.99 5.40 -12.07
N LEU A 530 -29.15 6.65 -12.51
CA LEU A 530 -30.22 7.09 -13.38
C LEU A 530 -29.59 7.81 -14.57
N GLY A 531 -30.01 7.47 -15.78
CA GLY A 531 -29.50 8.07 -17.00
C GLY A 531 -30.61 8.35 -17.99
N TYR A 532 -30.44 9.44 -18.75
CA TYR A 532 -31.32 9.78 -19.87
C TYR A 532 -30.52 10.24 -21.08
N PHE A 533 -30.70 9.52 -22.18
CA PHE A 533 -30.10 9.84 -23.47
C PHE A 533 -31.02 10.79 -24.24
N ILE A 534 -30.54 12.01 -24.45
CA ILE A 534 -31.19 13.03 -25.28
C ILE A 534 -30.69 12.87 -26.72
N SER A 535 -31.50 13.22 -27.70
CA SER A 535 -31.08 13.20 -29.12
C SER A 535 -29.84 14.07 -29.35
N GLY A 536 -29.03 13.75 -30.39
CA GLY A 536 -27.87 14.57 -30.77
C GLY A 536 -26.59 14.36 -29.95
N GLY A 537 -26.48 13.28 -29.21
CA GLY A 537 -25.25 12.93 -28.45
C GLY A 537 -25.21 13.49 -27.03
N HIS A 538 -26.31 14.02 -26.50
CA HIS A 538 -26.43 14.51 -25.15
C HIS A 538 -26.89 13.44 -24.17
N ARG A 539 -26.27 13.35 -23.01
CA ARG A 539 -26.65 12.47 -21.91
C ARG A 539 -26.63 13.22 -20.57
N ILE A 540 -27.66 13.03 -19.76
CA ILE A 540 -27.67 13.44 -18.36
C ILE A 540 -27.75 12.15 -17.52
N TYR A 541 -26.93 12.06 -16.50
CA TYR A 541 -26.96 10.91 -15.59
C TYR A 541 -26.58 11.33 -14.16
N ALA A 542 -27.09 10.57 -13.21
CA ALA A 542 -26.82 10.78 -11.79
C ALA A 542 -26.58 9.44 -11.11
N ASP A 543 -25.63 9.43 -10.19
CA ASP A 543 -25.19 8.28 -9.42
C ASP A 543 -25.28 8.63 -7.95
N ALA A 544 -25.76 7.70 -7.14
CA ALA A 544 -25.73 7.82 -5.69
C ALA A 544 -25.40 6.46 -5.06
N ALA A 545 -24.66 6.48 -3.97
CA ALA A 545 -24.32 5.29 -3.22
C ALA A 545 -24.23 5.55 -1.72
N TYR A 546 -24.66 4.56 -0.94
CA TYR A 546 -24.34 4.42 0.46
C TYR A 546 -23.55 3.13 0.64
N ILE A 547 -22.29 3.26 1.07
CA ILE A 547 -21.33 2.15 1.15
C ILE A 547 -20.86 2.02 2.59
N THR A 548 -20.91 0.80 3.13
CA THR A 548 -20.27 0.48 4.39
C THR A 548 -19.15 -0.52 4.16
N GLU A 549 -18.00 -0.29 4.80
CA GLU A 549 -16.81 -1.14 4.70
C GLU A 549 -16.20 -1.38 6.08
N ALA A 550 -15.64 -2.57 6.27
CA ALA A 550 -14.84 -2.86 7.46
C ALA A 550 -13.52 -2.07 7.41
N PRO A 551 -12.99 -1.62 8.55
CA PRO A 551 -11.62 -1.11 8.60
C PRO A 551 -10.64 -2.21 8.16
N THR A 552 -9.52 -1.81 7.60
CA THR A 552 -8.46 -2.74 7.22
C THR A 552 -7.66 -3.20 8.45
N PHE A 553 -6.86 -4.24 8.29
CA PHE A 553 -5.97 -4.70 9.36
C PHE A 553 -5.04 -3.58 9.85
N ASN A 554 -4.42 -2.83 8.93
CA ASN A 554 -3.51 -1.73 9.28
C ASN A 554 -4.20 -0.57 10.00
N GLN A 555 -5.50 -0.37 9.76
CA GLN A 555 -6.30 0.64 10.46
C GLN A 555 -6.78 0.18 11.84
N ALA A 556 -6.57 -1.09 12.19
CA ALA A 556 -7.14 -1.71 13.38
C ALA A 556 -6.12 -2.02 14.47
N PHE A 557 -4.86 -2.26 14.15
CA PHE A 557 -3.84 -2.66 15.10
C PHE A 557 -2.86 -1.54 15.43
N ILE A 558 -2.63 -1.32 16.73
CA ILE A 558 -1.65 -0.37 17.24
C ILE A 558 -0.35 -1.13 17.46
N SER A 559 0.70 -0.78 16.70
CA SER A 559 2.04 -1.42 16.80
C SER A 559 2.02 -2.96 16.68
N PRO A 560 1.55 -3.52 15.56
CA PRO A 560 1.42 -4.99 15.40
C PRO A 560 2.77 -5.72 15.41
N ARG A 561 3.90 -5.02 15.24
CA ARG A 561 5.25 -5.59 15.39
C ARG A 561 5.58 -5.95 16.82
N THR A 562 4.97 -5.29 17.79
CA THR A 562 5.31 -5.42 19.20
C THR A 562 4.25 -6.16 20.02
N ARG A 563 2.96 -6.03 19.69
CA ARG A 563 1.86 -6.49 20.53
C ARG A 563 0.54 -6.72 19.77
N ASN A 564 -0.39 -7.39 20.46
CA ASN A 564 -1.72 -7.75 19.94
C ASN A 564 -2.80 -6.65 20.15
N THR A 565 -2.41 -5.43 20.53
CA THR A 565 -3.37 -4.37 20.86
C THR A 565 -4.16 -3.93 19.64
N VAL A 566 -5.48 -4.03 19.76
CA VAL A 566 -6.44 -3.58 18.76
C VAL A 566 -6.91 -2.17 19.13
N MET A 567 -7.11 -1.32 18.14
CA MET A 567 -7.65 0.02 18.34
C MET A 567 -9.01 -0.06 19.04
N PRO A 568 -9.25 0.74 20.10
CA PRO A 568 -10.56 0.89 20.68
C PRO A 568 -11.57 1.51 19.70
N ASP A 569 -12.86 1.26 19.91
CA ASP A 569 -13.96 1.89 19.17
C ASP A 569 -13.95 1.71 17.64
N LEU A 570 -13.41 0.58 17.15
CA LEU A 570 -13.47 0.24 15.73
C LEU A 570 -14.93 0.18 15.25
N LYS A 571 -15.20 0.91 14.16
CA LYS A 571 -16.51 0.95 13.49
C LYS A 571 -16.37 0.67 12.00
N THR A 572 -17.49 0.32 11.37
CA THR A 572 -17.58 0.30 9.92
C THR A 572 -17.48 1.72 9.37
N ILE A 573 -16.65 1.89 8.33
CA ILE A 573 -16.54 3.14 7.58
C ILE A 573 -17.82 3.30 6.75
N LYS A 574 -18.42 4.50 6.77
CA LYS A 574 -19.67 4.81 6.06
C LYS A 574 -19.41 5.90 5.04
N THR A 575 -19.67 5.63 3.78
CA THR A 575 -19.53 6.58 2.70
C THR A 575 -20.87 6.84 2.04
N LEU A 576 -21.30 8.10 2.02
CA LEU A 576 -22.41 8.59 1.20
C LEU A 576 -21.84 9.42 0.06
N THR A 577 -22.14 9.05 -1.19
CA THR A 577 -21.68 9.81 -2.35
C THR A 577 -22.82 10.01 -3.34
N ALA A 578 -22.79 11.13 -4.05
CA ALA A 578 -23.71 11.44 -5.13
C ALA A 578 -23.03 12.32 -6.18
N ASP A 579 -23.28 12.00 -7.44
CA ASP A 579 -22.78 12.72 -8.61
C ASP A 579 -23.93 13.08 -9.54
N ILE A 580 -23.85 14.24 -10.19
CA ILE A 580 -24.71 14.60 -11.30
C ILE A 580 -23.82 14.97 -12.49
N ASN A 581 -24.12 14.41 -13.63
CA ASN A 581 -23.28 14.47 -14.81
C ASN A 581 -24.07 14.93 -16.03
N TYR A 582 -23.46 15.79 -16.83
CA TYR A 582 -23.86 16.08 -18.19
C TYR A 582 -22.73 15.69 -19.13
N ALA A 583 -23.02 14.92 -20.14
CA ALA A 583 -22.06 14.53 -21.18
C ALA A 583 -22.59 14.85 -22.56
N TYR A 584 -21.72 15.33 -23.44
CA TYR A 584 -21.97 15.53 -24.85
C TYR A 584 -20.87 14.86 -25.66
N SER A 585 -21.23 13.94 -26.55
CA SER A 585 -20.29 13.26 -27.45
C SER A 585 -20.90 13.15 -28.84
N ASN A 586 -20.37 13.95 -29.76
CA ASN A 586 -20.79 13.95 -31.16
C ASN A 586 -19.74 14.63 -32.04
N SER A 587 -19.51 14.08 -33.26
CA SER A 587 -18.70 14.71 -34.32
C SER A 587 -17.29 15.13 -33.88
N GLY A 588 -16.66 14.37 -32.97
CA GLY A 588 -15.32 14.66 -32.45
C GLY A 588 -15.29 15.58 -31.23
N TYR A 589 -16.42 16.11 -30.80
CA TYR A 589 -16.59 16.82 -29.54
C TYR A 589 -16.89 15.80 -28.43
N ASP A 590 -16.15 15.85 -27.34
CA ASP A 590 -16.45 15.15 -26.11
C ASP A 590 -16.35 16.15 -24.96
N VAL A 591 -17.44 16.31 -24.21
CA VAL A 591 -17.50 17.21 -23.05
C VAL A 591 -18.21 16.49 -21.92
N ARG A 592 -17.64 16.58 -20.71
CA ARG A 592 -18.29 16.13 -19.49
C ARG A 592 -18.19 17.18 -18.41
N VAL A 593 -19.31 17.47 -17.78
CA VAL A 593 -19.41 18.30 -16.55
C VAL A 593 -19.98 17.43 -15.45
N THR A 594 -19.32 17.41 -14.30
CA THR A 594 -19.75 16.63 -13.14
C THR A 594 -19.77 17.52 -11.91
N GLY A 595 -20.89 17.53 -11.18
CA GLY A 595 -20.94 18.00 -9.80
C GLY A 595 -20.93 16.79 -8.86
N PHE A 596 -20.11 16.80 -7.82
CA PHE A 596 -19.98 15.68 -6.90
C PHE A 596 -20.04 16.10 -5.43
N TYR A 597 -20.55 15.20 -4.60
CA TYR A 597 -20.55 15.30 -3.14
C TYR A 597 -20.25 13.93 -2.55
N THR A 598 -19.30 13.85 -1.60
CA THR A 598 -18.99 12.63 -0.85
C THR A 598 -18.76 12.98 0.62
N SER A 599 -19.39 12.23 1.50
CA SER A 599 -19.17 12.25 2.95
C SER A 599 -18.70 10.88 3.40
N ILE A 600 -17.53 10.82 4.02
CA ILE A 600 -16.94 9.61 4.60
C ILE A 600 -16.93 9.78 6.10
N LYS A 601 -17.41 8.78 6.85
CA LYS A 601 -17.54 8.83 8.30
C LYS A 601 -16.95 7.61 8.98
N ASP A 602 -16.59 7.78 10.25
CA ASP A 602 -16.08 6.74 11.14
C ASP A 602 -14.78 6.08 10.62
N ARG A 603 -13.93 6.79 9.86
CA ARG A 603 -12.61 6.28 9.49
C ARG A 603 -11.73 6.16 10.73
N THR A 604 -10.82 5.18 10.67
CA THR A 604 -9.74 5.01 11.62
C THR A 604 -8.39 5.11 10.90
N ASP A 605 -7.38 5.58 11.59
CA ASP A 605 -6.01 5.63 11.09
C ASP A 605 -5.01 5.43 12.22
N VAL A 606 -3.90 4.77 11.92
CA VAL A 606 -2.80 4.56 12.87
C VAL A 606 -1.52 5.07 12.24
N MET A 607 -0.97 6.12 12.80
CA MET A 607 0.33 6.68 12.42
C MET A 607 1.36 6.37 13.48
N SER A 608 2.56 5.97 13.05
CA SER A 608 3.69 5.71 13.95
C SER A 608 4.90 6.46 13.45
N PHE A 609 5.61 7.15 14.32
CA PHE A 609 6.87 7.80 14.01
C PHE A 609 7.81 7.74 15.20
N TYR A 610 9.11 7.83 14.92
CA TYR A 610 10.11 7.89 15.96
C TYR A 610 10.13 9.28 16.60
N ASP A 611 9.95 9.33 17.92
CA ASP A 611 9.99 10.56 18.72
C ASP A 611 11.33 10.64 19.46
N ASP A 612 12.19 11.56 19.03
CA ASP A 612 13.50 11.77 19.64
C ASP A 612 13.43 12.22 21.10
N SER A 613 12.36 12.91 21.49
CA SER A 613 12.18 13.36 22.88
C SER A 613 11.92 12.20 23.83
N GLN A 614 11.22 11.18 23.33
CA GLN A 614 10.91 9.95 24.05
C GLN A 614 11.89 8.81 23.71
N ASN A 615 12.73 9.01 22.67
CA ASN A 615 13.61 8.00 22.09
C ASN A 615 12.90 6.65 21.83
N SER A 616 11.65 6.70 21.39
CA SER A 616 10.80 5.54 21.12
C SER A 616 9.85 5.85 19.97
N PHE A 617 9.28 4.79 19.37
CA PHE A 617 8.18 4.98 18.43
C PHE A 617 6.93 5.40 19.19
N THR A 618 6.34 6.51 18.74
CA THR A 618 5.06 7.01 19.19
C THR A 618 4.00 6.62 18.18
N ASN A 619 2.90 6.02 18.65
CA ASN A 619 1.76 5.64 17.84
C ASN A 619 0.59 6.55 18.14
N PHE A 620 0.00 7.11 17.09
CA PHE A 620 -1.23 7.88 17.13
C PHE A 620 -2.34 7.06 16.47
N ALA A 621 -3.21 6.48 17.27
CA ALA A 621 -4.36 5.73 16.81
C ALA A 621 -5.59 6.64 16.87
N MET A 622 -6.15 6.98 15.71
CA MET A 622 -7.27 7.91 15.58
C MET A 622 -8.52 7.21 15.11
N SER A 623 -9.67 7.50 15.77
CA SER A 623 -10.98 6.99 15.40
C SER A 623 -11.99 8.13 15.26
N GLY A 624 -13.04 7.90 14.44
CA GLY A 624 -14.08 8.91 14.19
C GLY A 624 -13.59 10.04 13.29
N ILE A 625 -12.72 9.73 12.32
CA ILE A 625 -12.29 10.69 11.29
C ILE A 625 -13.40 10.79 10.24
N ASP A 626 -14.02 11.97 10.15
CA ASP A 626 -15.03 12.27 9.14
C ASP A 626 -14.48 13.25 8.11
N GLU A 627 -14.82 13.02 6.84
CA GLU A 627 -14.37 13.81 5.70
C GLU A 627 -15.55 14.21 4.82
N ARG A 628 -15.40 15.36 4.15
CA ARG A 628 -16.33 15.82 3.12
C ARG A 628 -15.55 16.28 1.89
N HIS A 629 -15.96 15.75 0.74
CA HIS A 629 -15.43 16.11 -0.57
C HIS A 629 -16.58 16.64 -1.43
N VAL A 630 -16.46 17.85 -1.95
CA VAL A 630 -17.48 18.49 -2.79
C VAL A 630 -16.81 19.32 -3.87
N GLY A 631 -17.33 19.27 -5.08
CA GLY A 631 -16.74 20.05 -6.16
C GLY A 631 -17.37 19.83 -7.53
N VAL A 632 -16.69 20.36 -8.52
CA VAL A 632 -17.06 20.26 -9.93
C VAL A 632 -15.85 19.83 -10.77
N GLU A 633 -16.11 19.06 -11.82
CA GLU A 633 -15.14 18.60 -12.80
C GLU A 633 -15.65 18.96 -14.20
N LEU A 634 -14.74 19.43 -15.06
CA LEU A 634 -14.98 19.65 -16.48
C LEU A 634 -13.87 18.97 -17.27
N GLY A 635 -14.23 18.06 -18.17
CA GLY A 635 -13.34 17.50 -19.16
C GLY A 635 -13.87 17.83 -20.56
N PHE A 636 -12.98 18.21 -21.48
CA PHE A 636 -13.37 18.49 -22.85
C PHE A 636 -12.32 18.06 -23.87
N LYS A 637 -12.82 17.65 -25.01
CA LYS A 637 -12.07 17.45 -26.26
C LYS A 637 -12.86 18.11 -27.36
N VAL A 638 -12.25 19.06 -28.08
CA VAL A 638 -12.89 19.80 -29.17
C VAL A 638 -12.01 19.77 -30.43
N PRO A 639 -12.56 19.50 -31.61
CA PRO A 639 -11.82 19.59 -32.85
C PRO A 639 -11.47 21.06 -33.11
N THR A 640 -10.32 21.32 -33.72
CA THR A 640 -9.93 22.64 -34.19
C THR A 640 -10.23 22.80 -35.68
N PRO A 641 -10.21 24.04 -36.24
CA PRO A 641 -10.31 24.23 -37.68
C PRO A 641 -9.18 23.59 -38.50
N VAL A 642 -8.07 23.24 -37.84
CA VAL A 642 -6.94 22.52 -38.49
C VAL A 642 -7.26 21.03 -38.55
N PRO A 643 -7.23 20.40 -39.75
CA PRO A 643 -7.52 18.97 -39.89
C PRO A 643 -6.65 18.09 -38.96
N ASN A 644 -7.28 17.13 -38.34
CA ASN A 644 -6.65 16.16 -37.39
C ASN A 644 -6.03 16.79 -36.13
N LEU A 645 -6.32 18.04 -35.81
CA LEU A 645 -5.90 18.68 -34.57
C LEU A 645 -7.11 18.86 -33.66
N SER A 646 -7.00 18.41 -32.42
CA SER A 646 -8.01 18.62 -31.36
C SER A 646 -7.37 19.27 -30.14
N LEU A 647 -8.13 20.10 -29.44
CA LEU A 647 -7.78 20.65 -28.15
C LEU A 647 -8.46 19.81 -27.07
N GLN A 648 -7.70 19.41 -26.06
CA GLN A 648 -8.20 18.67 -24.90
C GLN A 648 -7.79 19.41 -23.62
N GLY A 649 -8.66 19.39 -22.62
CA GLY A 649 -8.37 20.01 -21.34
C GLY A 649 -9.27 19.50 -20.23
N VAL A 650 -8.82 19.73 -18.99
CA VAL A 650 -9.57 19.44 -17.78
C VAL A 650 -9.50 20.63 -16.83
N PHE A 651 -10.57 20.79 -16.08
CA PHE A 651 -10.64 21.72 -14.97
C PHE A 651 -11.34 21.04 -13.80
N THR A 652 -10.84 21.22 -12.60
CA THR A 652 -11.47 20.76 -11.36
C THR A 652 -11.40 21.85 -10.31
N TYR A 653 -12.49 22.01 -9.57
CA TYR A 653 -12.53 22.81 -8.36
C TYR A 653 -13.20 21.99 -7.28
N GLY A 654 -12.54 21.83 -6.13
CA GLY A 654 -13.08 21.03 -5.05
C GLY A 654 -12.64 21.54 -3.68
N GLN A 655 -13.46 21.23 -2.67
CA GLN A 655 -13.16 21.41 -1.27
C GLN A 655 -13.14 20.05 -0.58
N TYR A 656 -12.01 19.73 0.05
CA TYR A 656 -11.77 18.48 0.76
C TYR A 656 -11.40 18.84 2.20
N ILE A 657 -12.27 18.50 3.15
CA ILE A 657 -12.12 18.94 4.54
C ILE A 657 -12.44 17.82 5.52
N TYR A 658 -11.76 17.82 6.66
CA TYR A 658 -12.18 17.07 7.84
C TYR A 658 -13.37 17.77 8.48
N THR A 659 -14.39 16.99 8.89
CA THR A 659 -15.65 17.51 9.45
C THR A 659 -15.92 17.05 10.88
N SER A 660 -15.00 16.28 11.47
CA SER A 660 -15.04 15.83 12.85
C SER A 660 -13.80 16.24 13.64
N ASN A 661 -13.89 16.10 14.94
CA ASN A 661 -12.75 16.05 15.85
C ASN A 661 -12.56 14.59 16.25
N PRO A 662 -11.62 13.84 15.63
CA PRO A 662 -11.40 12.45 15.96
C PRO A 662 -10.90 12.28 17.38
N THR A 663 -11.15 11.09 17.90
CA THR A 663 -10.55 10.63 19.14
C THR A 663 -9.18 10.05 18.86
N MET A 664 -8.16 10.45 19.63
CA MET A 664 -6.79 9.97 19.48
C MET A 664 -6.33 9.25 20.75
N TYR A 665 -5.73 8.08 20.55
CA TYR A 665 -4.95 7.36 21.56
C TYR A 665 -3.49 7.45 21.20
N GLN A 666 -2.69 8.06 22.06
CA GLN A 666 -1.25 8.14 21.86
C GLN A 666 -0.56 7.12 22.77
N THR A 667 0.28 6.27 22.19
CA THR A 667 1.03 5.23 22.92
C THR A 667 2.48 5.20 22.47
N TYR A 668 3.35 4.60 23.29
CA TYR A 668 4.73 4.31 22.92
C TYR A 668 4.95 2.80 22.72
N ASP A 669 5.87 2.42 21.83
CA ASP A 669 6.18 1.03 21.58
C ASP A 669 6.81 0.31 22.79
N ASN A 670 7.58 1.04 23.61
CA ASN A 670 8.25 0.48 24.79
C ASN A 670 7.42 0.62 26.09
N SER A 671 6.18 1.08 26.04
CA SER A 671 5.31 1.24 27.19
C SER A 671 3.90 0.70 26.90
N ALA A 672 3.21 0.22 27.94
CA ALA A 672 1.80 -0.06 27.90
C ALA A 672 0.93 1.16 28.20
N GLU A 673 1.54 2.28 28.55
CA GLU A 673 0.86 3.48 29.00
C GLU A 673 0.40 4.34 27.82
N TYR A 674 -0.75 4.96 27.98
CA TYR A 674 -1.22 6.00 27.10
C TYR A 674 -0.61 7.33 27.55
N VAL A 675 -0.10 8.09 26.58
CA VAL A 675 0.52 9.40 26.85
C VAL A 675 -0.56 10.42 27.19
N ALA A 676 -0.20 11.37 27.96
CA ALA A 676 -0.91 12.47 28.56
C ALA A 676 -1.27 12.25 30.04
N GLY A 677 -0.61 11.31 30.68
CA GLY A 677 -0.65 11.16 32.15
C GLY A 677 -2.00 10.79 32.72
N THR A 678 -2.96 10.45 31.89
CA THR A 678 -4.30 10.07 32.28
C THR A 678 -4.71 8.83 31.52
N TYR A 679 -4.75 7.76 32.22
CA TYR A 679 -5.12 6.43 31.74
C TYR A 679 -6.44 6.45 30.97
N GLY A 680 -6.41 6.00 29.70
CA GLY A 680 -7.61 5.96 28.87
C GLY A 680 -8.18 7.31 28.46
N VAL A 681 -7.42 8.39 28.56
CA VAL A 681 -7.87 9.70 28.11
C VAL A 681 -7.79 9.77 26.59
N VAL A 682 -8.95 9.92 26.05
CA VAL A 682 -9.17 10.30 24.66
C VAL A 682 -8.82 11.75 24.49
N ILE A 683 -7.81 12.06 23.67
CA ILE A 683 -7.45 13.43 23.37
C ILE A 683 -8.12 13.83 22.06
N PRO A 684 -9.04 14.82 22.05
CA PRO A 684 -9.55 15.38 20.81
C PRO A 684 -8.40 16.04 20.04
N TYR A 685 -8.08 15.52 18.87
CA TYR A 685 -6.90 15.96 18.12
C TYR A 685 -7.20 16.98 17.03
N TRP A 686 -8.33 16.85 16.33
CA TRP A 686 -8.66 17.71 15.19
C TRP A 686 -9.83 18.63 15.50
N LYS A 687 -9.67 19.88 15.11
CA LYS A 687 -10.82 20.72 14.73
C LYS A 687 -10.94 20.62 13.21
N SER A 688 -12.14 20.72 12.66
CA SER A 688 -12.38 20.70 11.23
C SER A 688 -11.45 21.72 10.51
N HIS A 689 -10.45 21.21 9.80
CA HIS A 689 -9.48 22.04 9.07
C HIS A 689 -9.55 21.66 7.60
N PRO A 690 -9.43 22.64 6.66
CA PRO A 690 -9.27 22.33 5.26
C PRO A 690 -8.03 21.45 5.06
N VAL A 691 -8.12 20.45 4.20
CA VAL A 691 -6.98 19.59 3.81
C VAL A 691 -5.85 20.41 3.16
N HIS A 692 -6.20 21.55 2.57
CA HIS A 692 -5.26 22.54 2.07
C HIS A 692 -5.42 23.84 2.86
N LYS A 693 -4.65 24.04 3.91
CA LYS A 693 -4.46 25.39 4.46
C LYS A 693 -3.70 26.22 3.44
N LYS A 694 -4.27 27.33 2.98
CA LYS A 694 -3.44 28.46 2.54
C LYS A 694 -2.58 28.84 3.77
N ASN A 695 -1.26 28.86 3.60
CA ASN A 695 -0.42 29.51 4.59
C ASN A 695 -0.95 30.94 4.73
N ASP A 696 -1.26 31.34 5.96
CA ASP A 696 -1.68 32.69 6.28
C ASP A 696 -0.52 33.71 6.14
N ASP A 697 0.59 33.29 5.59
CA ASP A 697 1.73 34.14 5.28
C ASP A 697 1.60 34.63 3.83
N GLY A 698 0.73 35.65 3.66
CA GLY A 698 0.63 36.60 2.58
C GLY A 698 0.57 36.08 1.15
#